data_b81d80a29a454b49e1abcc38a00e5088
#
_entry.id   b81d80a29a454b49e1abcc38a00e5088
#
_cell.length_a   1.000
_cell.length_b   1.000
_cell.length_c   1.000
_cell.angle_alpha   90.00
_cell.angle_beta   90.00
_cell.angle_gamma   90.00
#
_symmetry.space_group_name_H-M   'P 1'
#
loop_
_entity.id
_entity.type
_entity.pdbx_description
1 polymer ?
#
loop_
_entity_poly.entity_id
_entity_poly.type
_entity_poly.pdbx_seq_one_letter_code
_entity_poly.pdbx_strand_id
1 'polypeptide(L)'
;MKKLFSLFITSALMLFTTVLYAQVVVSGIVVDSNNEQALIGANVVVKGTTIGASTGLDGSFQFNVSKAELSSNPILEVTYLGYIDLEIPITNDLIESEKIDVEALLESSDIALSEIEVTSSYGIDRKTPTTISNVSTEYINDYAGTQELPELMKMTPGVYATKEGGGVGDGRVYIRGFAQENIAVLINGIPVNDMENGRVYWSNWSGLGDVTAAMQVQRGLGASKLAINSIGGTINIITKSTDAKRGGSYLQQYSNYGQFKETFAYNTGRLNRDWAVSVLYSRTDGDGYVDGTYVHANTYFLSVAKEFSSKHSMVFTAVGSPQKHGQRDQYLTPEDNWRYGVKHNKDWGYYTKDGERQVWNMRNNYYHKPHIALNDYLTLSDKTTLNTSIYASYGKGGGSGPLGSYDGIYFEGANKRDINGLIPWDKIAAGNAGVSSKTILRNSVNNHSWYGILANLNHNIDQNWALSFGLDARTYKGEHFREVRDLMGGNDWVESFKYAVDGDAGRSQTRNVDPNSTALWFVKTPAANRIAYDNDGTNTYAGLFGQIEYNDDKISAFLSSTVSSTTYKRIDRYNYVGVSNGGTAIESEGVNIIGYTAKGGINYNMSPKSNVYLNLGTFSRPPFFNFVFTNYQNVVVDPLKNEKANSMEIGYAFISRNVKLKANYYVTEWIDKSLLSGRIPAPGGGQTRAAVSGQNALHKGLELEFQAKAGRDLTLGAMVTIGDYKWKNNVTAELRSDLDQSITTVDVYADGLYVGNHPMNQFGALMKWQISDVFDFGAQWLFNDKLYADYDVFDRDDPSVAGEQVYRMNSNGITDARFGASFKLFGLDSYLQVQVYNLFNNFHWARGTDTSAENGWIVGGMNYGTDGVGQTPFTRDGRALKEGFPGWGRTANISYKLWF
;
A
#
# COMPACT_ATOMS: atom_id res chain seq x y z
N MET A 1 14.98 -36.96 -5.71
CA MET A 1 13.78 -36.11 -5.72
C MET A 1 12.53 -36.79 -6.27
N LYS A 2 12.48 -37.34 -7.50
CA LYS A 2 11.25 -38.02 -8.02
C LYS A 2 10.74 -39.19 -7.16
N LYS A 3 11.61 -39.98 -6.53
CA LYS A 3 11.21 -41.12 -5.66
C LYS A 3 10.74 -40.67 -4.27
N LEU A 4 11.24 -39.56 -3.72
CA LEU A 4 10.74 -38.97 -2.47
C LEU A 4 9.37 -38.32 -2.65
N PHE A 5 9.16 -37.68 -3.81
CA PHE A 5 7.88 -37.04 -4.15
C PHE A 5 6.77 -38.07 -4.38
N SER A 6 7.11 -39.23 -5.00
CA SER A 6 6.18 -40.34 -5.15
C SER A 6 5.82 -41.01 -3.81
N LEU A 7 6.80 -41.15 -2.91
CA LEU A 7 6.57 -41.68 -1.57
C LEU A 7 5.70 -40.77 -0.71
N PHE A 8 5.88 -39.45 -0.84
CA PHE A 8 5.08 -38.45 -0.14
C PHE A 8 3.63 -38.43 -0.63
N ILE A 9 3.40 -38.54 -1.93
CA ILE A 9 2.05 -38.63 -2.51
C ILE A 9 1.36 -39.95 -2.09
N THR A 10 2.06 -41.07 -2.09
CA THR A 10 1.47 -42.34 -1.71
C THR A 10 1.21 -42.41 -0.20
N SER A 11 2.06 -41.81 0.64
CA SER A 11 1.79 -41.69 2.08
C SER A 11 0.66 -40.72 2.39
N ALA A 12 0.54 -39.63 1.64
CA ALA A 12 -0.59 -38.70 1.75
C ALA A 12 -1.93 -39.35 1.34
N LEU A 13 -1.93 -40.20 0.31
CA LEU A 13 -3.15 -40.91 -0.11
C LEU A 13 -3.56 -42.04 0.88
N MET A 14 -2.64 -42.62 1.63
CA MET A 14 -2.97 -43.65 2.63
C MET A 14 -3.48 -43.09 3.97
N LEU A 15 -3.35 -41.77 4.22
CA LEU A 15 -3.88 -41.10 5.42
C LEU A 15 -5.38 -40.69 5.28
N PHE A 16 -6.03 -40.93 4.14
CA PHE A 16 -7.41 -40.54 3.88
C PHE A 16 -8.50 -41.55 4.26
N THR A 17 -8.18 -42.58 5.09
CA THR A 17 -9.23 -43.37 5.70
C THR A 17 -9.70 -42.71 6.99
N THR A 18 -10.56 -41.71 6.91
CA THR A 18 -11.13 -41.01 8.06
C THR A 18 -12.47 -41.62 8.47
N VAL A 19 -12.63 -41.75 9.76
CA VAL A 19 -13.87 -42.10 10.46
C VAL A 19 -14.91 -41.00 10.17
N LEU A 20 -16.01 -41.34 9.50
CA LEU A 20 -17.18 -40.48 9.30
C LEU A 20 -17.89 -40.34 10.66
N TYR A 21 -17.69 -39.23 11.35
CA TYR A 21 -18.62 -38.76 12.38
C TYR A 21 -19.79 -38.03 11.68
N ALA A 22 -21.01 -38.30 12.12
CA ALA A 22 -22.18 -37.54 11.69
C ALA A 22 -21.99 -36.07 12.10
N GLN A 23 -21.78 -35.20 11.10
CA GLN A 23 -21.62 -33.77 11.28
C GLN A 23 -22.94 -33.05 10.96
N VAL A 24 -23.29 -32.05 11.74
CA VAL A 24 -24.39 -31.14 11.47
C VAL A 24 -23.83 -29.94 10.74
N VAL A 25 -24.36 -29.60 9.58
CA VAL A 25 -23.98 -28.40 8.83
C VAL A 25 -24.81 -27.24 9.34
N VAL A 26 -24.13 -26.24 9.91
CA VAL A 26 -24.74 -24.95 10.28
C VAL A 26 -24.43 -23.96 9.19
N SER A 27 -25.45 -23.45 8.55
CA SER A 27 -25.34 -22.46 7.48
C SER A 27 -26.37 -21.36 7.67
N GLY A 28 -26.12 -20.21 7.07
CA GLY A 28 -27.08 -19.12 7.15
C GLY A 28 -26.56 -17.82 6.58
N ILE A 29 -27.25 -16.75 6.89
CA ILE A 29 -26.92 -15.40 6.48
C ILE A 29 -27.10 -14.46 7.69
N VAL A 30 -26.18 -13.50 7.81
CA VAL A 30 -26.29 -12.42 8.79
C VAL A 30 -26.50 -11.11 8.04
N VAL A 31 -27.58 -10.42 8.37
CA VAL A 31 -27.96 -9.17 7.71
C VAL A 31 -28.42 -8.12 8.74
N ASP A 32 -28.33 -6.86 8.36
CA ASP A 32 -28.86 -5.74 9.11
C ASP A 32 -30.40 -5.82 9.16
N SER A 33 -31.00 -5.74 10.34
CA SER A 33 -32.45 -5.87 10.56
C SER A 33 -33.28 -4.76 9.88
N ASN A 34 -32.68 -3.58 9.62
CA ASN A 34 -33.39 -2.42 9.07
C ASN A 34 -33.37 -2.40 7.53
N ASN A 35 -32.31 -2.90 6.91
CA ASN A 35 -32.11 -2.73 5.48
C ASN A 35 -31.79 -4.03 4.71
N GLU A 36 -31.77 -5.19 5.40
CA GLU A 36 -31.39 -6.50 4.86
C GLU A 36 -29.98 -6.52 4.22
N GLN A 37 -29.13 -5.58 4.55
CA GLN A 37 -27.76 -5.55 4.05
C GLN A 37 -26.94 -6.65 4.70
N ALA A 38 -26.17 -7.36 3.88
CA ALA A 38 -25.24 -8.40 4.35
C ALA A 38 -24.17 -7.82 5.28
N LEU A 39 -24.02 -8.42 6.44
CA LEU A 39 -22.98 -8.05 7.40
C LEU A 39 -21.74 -8.91 7.18
N ILE A 40 -20.74 -8.31 6.56
CA ILE A 40 -19.50 -8.97 6.11
C ILE A 40 -18.55 -9.09 7.29
N GLY A 41 -18.12 -10.32 7.62
CA GLY A 41 -17.19 -10.56 8.73
C GLY A 41 -17.87 -10.68 10.10
N ALA A 42 -19.20 -10.76 10.14
CA ALA A 42 -19.92 -11.10 11.38
C ALA A 42 -19.51 -12.49 11.87
N ASN A 43 -19.30 -12.66 13.16
CA ASN A 43 -18.95 -13.95 13.73
C ASN A 43 -20.22 -14.71 14.14
N VAL A 44 -20.30 -15.96 13.72
CA VAL A 44 -21.36 -16.89 14.09
C VAL A 44 -20.73 -18.09 14.78
N VAL A 45 -21.04 -18.32 16.05
CA VAL A 45 -20.39 -19.36 16.83
C VAL A 45 -21.41 -20.13 17.66
N VAL A 46 -21.13 -21.42 17.93
CA VAL A 46 -21.87 -22.18 18.95
C VAL A 46 -21.40 -21.68 20.32
N LYS A 47 -22.30 -21.06 21.07
CA LYS A 47 -21.99 -20.40 22.35
C LYS A 47 -21.25 -21.34 23.32
N GLY A 48 -20.14 -20.84 23.88
CA GLY A 48 -19.30 -21.61 24.77
C GLY A 48 -18.32 -22.56 24.10
N THR A 49 -18.27 -22.60 22.74
CA THR A 49 -17.30 -23.39 21.97
C THR A 49 -16.43 -22.50 21.11
N THR A 50 -15.44 -23.14 20.43
CA THR A 50 -14.64 -22.47 19.40
C THR A 50 -15.15 -22.75 17.98
N ILE A 51 -16.30 -23.36 17.81
CA ILE A 51 -16.82 -23.78 16.53
C ILE A 51 -17.75 -22.72 15.96
N GLY A 52 -17.41 -22.23 14.78
CA GLY A 52 -18.17 -21.20 14.09
C GLY A 52 -17.45 -20.71 12.84
N ALA A 53 -18.04 -19.73 12.17
CA ALA A 53 -17.48 -19.09 11.00
C ALA A 53 -17.74 -17.58 11.02
N SER A 54 -16.92 -16.83 10.32
CA SER A 54 -17.24 -15.44 9.98
C SER A 54 -18.00 -15.38 8.68
N THR A 55 -18.89 -14.40 8.54
CA THR A 55 -19.69 -14.24 7.33
C THR A 55 -18.85 -13.75 6.15
N GLY A 56 -19.16 -14.25 4.97
CA GLY A 56 -18.60 -13.84 3.70
C GLY A 56 -19.13 -12.47 3.21
N LEU A 57 -18.72 -12.09 1.99
CA LEU A 57 -19.10 -10.81 1.35
C LEU A 57 -20.61 -10.58 1.21
N ASP A 58 -21.37 -11.62 1.28
CA ASP A 58 -22.84 -11.63 1.16
C ASP A 58 -23.54 -11.89 2.50
N GLY A 59 -22.79 -11.83 3.59
CA GLY A 59 -23.30 -12.12 4.93
C GLY A 59 -23.53 -13.62 5.19
N SER A 60 -23.23 -14.50 4.26
CA SER A 60 -23.41 -15.92 4.50
C SER A 60 -22.27 -16.53 5.30
N PHE A 61 -22.61 -17.57 6.03
CA PHE A 61 -21.67 -18.39 6.78
C PHE A 61 -22.02 -19.87 6.62
N GLN A 62 -21.03 -20.73 6.78
CA GLN A 62 -21.19 -22.17 6.89
C GLN A 62 -20.06 -22.76 7.72
N PHE A 63 -20.40 -23.67 8.62
CA PHE A 63 -19.43 -24.47 9.37
C PHE A 63 -20.03 -25.80 9.78
N ASN A 64 -19.17 -26.77 10.06
CA ASN A 64 -19.56 -28.10 10.49
C ASN A 64 -19.36 -28.25 12.00
N VAL A 65 -20.31 -28.85 12.67
CA VAL A 65 -20.24 -29.14 14.11
C VAL A 65 -20.65 -30.62 14.36
N SER A 66 -19.97 -31.33 15.20
CA SER A 66 -20.40 -32.69 15.56
C SER A 66 -21.63 -32.65 16.48
N LYS A 67 -22.52 -33.63 16.35
CA LYS A 67 -23.68 -33.76 17.26
C LYS A 67 -23.27 -33.82 18.74
N ALA A 68 -22.09 -34.31 19.05
CA ALA A 68 -21.57 -34.38 20.41
C ALA A 68 -21.12 -33.00 20.96
N GLU A 69 -20.76 -32.06 20.08
CA GLU A 69 -20.38 -30.68 20.43
C GLU A 69 -21.61 -29.75 20.61
N LEU A 70 -22.74 -30.15 20.06
CA LEU A 70 -24.03 -29.52 20.33
C LEU A 70 -24.56 -30.07 21.69
N SER A 71 -24.24 -29.37 22.77
CA SER A 71 -24.76 -29.68 24.12
C SER A 71 -26.29 -29.59 24.17
N SER A 72 -26.91 -30.08 25.24
CA SER A 72 -28.34 -29.90 25.45
C SER A 72 -28.70 -28.41 25.48
N ASN A 73 -29.48 -27.92 24.51
CA ASN A 73 -29.82 -26.53 24.21
C ASN A 73 -28.68 -25.66 23.67
N PRO A 74 -28.09 -25.99 22.54
CA PRO A 74 -27.05 -25.16 21.93
C PRO A 74 -27.64 -23.84 21.45
N ILE A 75 -26.87 -22.77 21.61
CA ILE A 75 -27.19 -21.42 21.14
C ILE A 75 -26.16 -21.01 20.10
N LEU A 76 -26.59 -20.48 18.97
CA LEU A 76 -25.71 -19.72 18.08
C LEU A 76 -25.62 -18.28 18.58
N GLU A 77 -24.43 -17.83 18.84
CA GLU A 77 -24.13 -16.45 19.16
C GLU A 77 -23.62 -15.78 17.90
N VAL A 78 -24.30 -14.72 17.47
CA VAL A 78 -23.95 -13.94 16.29
C VAL A 78 -23.52 -12.58 16.75
N THR A 79 -22.27 -12.24 16.48
CA THR A 79 -21.67 -10.96 16.88
C THR A 79 -21.13 -10.24 15.65
N TYR A 80 -21.36 -8.96 15.57
CA TYR A 80 -20.81 -8.10 14.55
C TYR A 80 -20.56 -6.71 15.10
N LEU A 81 -19.43 -6.16 14.72
CA LEU A 81 -19.02 -4.84 15.19
C LEU A 81 -20.04 -3.78 14.72
N GLY A 82 -20.60 -3.04 15.66
CA GLY A 82 -21.66 -2.07 15.38
C GLY A 82 -23.08 -2.59 15.56
N TYR A 83 -23.26 -3.80 16.07
CA TYR A 83 -24.56 -4.44 16.22
C TYR A 83 -24.74 -5.06 17.59
N ILE A 84 -25.98 -5.22 18.01
CA ILE A 84 -26.34 -5.94 19.24
C ILE A 84 -26.12 -7.43 18.99
N ASP A 85 -25.45 -8.11 19.91
CA ASP A 85 -25.21 -9.55 19.82
C ASP A 85 -26.55 -10.29 19.83
N LEU A 86 -26.71 -11.21 18.87
CA LEU A 86 -27.93 -11.99 18.72
C LEU A 86 -27.67 -13.44 19.12
N GLU A 87 -28.51 -13.94 20.05
CA GLU A 87 -28.50 -15.34 20.46
C GLU A 87 -29.67 -16.08 19.83
N ILE A 88 -29.35 -17.14 19.05
CA ILE A 88 -30.36 -17.97 18.37
C ILE A 88 -30.31 -19.38 18.95
N PRO A 89 -31.36 -19.80 19.69
CA PRO A 89 -31.46 -21.15 20.21
C PRO A 89 -31.58 -22.18 19.07
N ILE A 90 -30.82 -23.26 19.10
CA ILE A 90 -30.92 -24.38 18.17
C ILE A 90 -31.81 -25.47 18.82
N THR A 91 -32.91 -25.81 18.17
CA THR A 91 -33.82 -26.87 18.67
C THR A 91 -33.30 -28.28 18.29
N ASN A 92 -33.67 -29.29 19.07
CA ASN A 92 -33.28 -30.66 18.83
C ASN A 92 -33.72 -31.18 17.44
N ASP A 93 -34.89 -30.75 16.94
CA ASP A 93 -35.38 -31.11 15.61
C ASP A 93 -34.46 -30.63 14.49
N LEU A 94 -33.81 -29.45 14.68
CA LEU A 94 -32.82 -28.93 13.74
C LEU A 94 -31.51 -29.74 13.79
N ILE A 95 -31.13 -30.25 14.95
CA ILE A 95 -29.94 -31.09 15.10
C ILE A 95 -30.14 -32.46 14.46
N GLU A 96 -31.34 -33.01 14.53
CA GLU A 96 -31.69 -34.30 13.90
C GLU A 96 -31.72 -34.20 12.36
N SER A 97 -32.05 -33.03 11.82
CA SER A 97 -32.08 -32.80 10.38
C SER A 97 -30.70 -32.76 9.70
N GLU A 98 -29.62 -32.81 10.49
CA GLU A 98 -28.20 -32.70 10.05
C GLU A 98 -27.86 -31.41 9.28
N LYS A 99 -28.83 -30.49 9.18
CA LYS A 99 -28.68 -29.22 8.51
C LYS A 99 -29.46 -28.14 9.21
N ILE A 100 -28.75 -27.11 9.69
CA ILE A 100 -29.30 -25.93 10.35
C ILE A 100 -29.10 -24.75 9.42
N ASP A 101 -30.17 -24.11 9.00
CA ASP A 101 -30.11 -22.90 8.15
C ASP A 101 -30.73 -21.73 8.93
N VAL A 102 -29.94 -20.67 9.13
CA VAL A 102 -30.30 -19.58 10.03
C VAL A 102 -30.22 -18.24 9.29
N GLU A 103 -31.25 -17.43 9.44
CA GLU A 103 -31.23 -16.03 9.06
C GLU A 103 -31.09 -15.18 10.33
N ALA A 104 -29.94 -14.55 10.52
CA ALA A 104 -29.66 -13.72 11.66
C ALA A 104 -29.86 -12.25 11.28
N LEU A 105 -30.86 -11.62 11.87
CA LEU A 105 -31.17 -10.20 11.70
C LEU A 105 -30.56 -9.44 12.90
N LEU A 106 -29.42 -8.76 12.67
CA LEU A 106 -28.79 -7.99 13.73
C LEU A 106 -29.32 -6.56 13.74
N GLU A 107 -29.61 -6.07 14.90
CA GLU A 107 -29.95 -4.66 15.13
C GLU A 107 -28.69 -3.86 15.32
N SER A 108 -28.56 -2.72 14.63
CA SER A 108 -27.44 -1.82 14.83
C SER A 108 -27.43 -1.26 16.26
N SER A 109 -26.28 -1.29 16.91
CA SER A 109 -26.10 -0.74 18.25
C SER A 109 -25.39 0.61 18.16
N ASP A 110 -25.99 1.64 18.73
CA ASP A 110 -25.36 2.97 18.80
C ASP A 110 -24.03 2.97 19.57
N ILE A 111 -23.83 2.02 20.46
CA ILE A 111 -22.62 1.88 21.29
C ILE A 111 -21.51 1.20 20.51
N ALA A 112 -21.82 0.20 19.70
CA ALA A 112 -20.84 -0.53 18.94
C ALA A 112 -20.45 0.18 17.61
N LEU A 113 -21.30 1.04 17.08
CA LEU A 113 -20.95 2.02 16.03
C LEU A 113 -19.82 2.96 16.50
N SER A 114 -19.73 3.25 17.79
CA SER A 114 -18.67 4.13 18.32
C SER A 114 -17.26 3.55 18.15
N GLU A 115 -17.06 2.26 18.19
CA GLU A 115 -15.75 1.62 18.01
C GLU A 115 -15.29 1.59 16.54
N ILE A 116 -16.23 1.51 15.58
CA ILE A 116 -15.96 1.72 14.15
C ILE A 116 -15.96 3.21 13.80
N GLU A 117 -16.81 4.04 14.42
CA GLU A 117 -16.86 5.48 14.16
C GLU A 117 -15.62 6.23 14.62
N VAL A 118 -14.79 5.64 15.47
CA VAL A 118 -13.49 6.23 15.82
C VAL A 118 -12.50 6.19 14.66
N THR A 119 -12.61 5.21 13.85
CA THR A 119 -12.03 5.30 12.53
C THR A 119 -12.95 6.16 11.65
N SER A 120 -13.10 7.43 11.96
CA SER A 120 -13.97 8.45 11.36
C SER A 120 -13.91 8.55 9.81
N SER A 121 -13.34 7.55 9.17
CA SER A 121 -13.18 7.39 7.74
C SER A 121 -13.89 6.16 7.16
N TYR A 122 -14.67 5.40 7.97
CA TYR A 122 -15.41 4.24 7.47
C TYR A 122 -16.75 4.67 6.85
N GLY A 123 -16.96 4.36 5.59
CA GLY A 123 -18.22 4.64 4.90
C GLY A 123 -19.19 3.47 4.97
N ILE A 124 -20.45 3.76 5.12
CA ILE A 124 -21.53 2.76 5.18
C ILE A 124 -22.33 2.83 3.88
N ASP A 125 -22.50 1.69 3.20
CA ASP A 125 -23.32 1.59 1.98
C ASP A 125 -24.74 2.14 2.27
N ARG A 126 -25.29 2.90 1.31
CA ARG A 126 -26.63 3.53 1.34
C ARG A 126 -26.84 4.65 2.38
N LYS A 127 -25.92 4.86 3.32
CA LYS A 127 -25.92 6.00 4.24
C LYS A 127 -24.88 7.04 3.84
N THR A 128 -23.69 6.59 3.45
CA THR A 128 -22.59 7.47 3.07
C THR A 128 -22.60 7.68 1.55
N PRO A 129 -22.86 8.90 1.04
CA PRO A 129 -22.95 9.17 -0.39
C PRO A 129 -21.56 9.24 -1.05
N THR A 130 -20.83 8.14 -1.05
CA THR A 130 -19.48 8.03 -1.65
C THR A 130 -19.28 6.65 -2.25
N THR A 131 -18.31 6.55 -3.16
CA THR A 131 -17.92 5.28 -3.78
C THR A 131 -17.05 4.47 -2.84
N ILE A 132 -17.56 3.36 -2.34
CA ILE A 132 -16.91 2.49 -1.37
C ILE A 132 -16.82 1.07 -1.92
N SER A 133 -15.64 0.45 -1.75
CA SER A 133 -15.46 -0.99 -1.92
C SER A 133 -14.73 -1.57 -0.72
N ASN A 134 -15.19 -2.71 -0.25
CA ASN A 134 -14.62 -3.42 0.88
C ASN A 134 -13.88 -4.68 0.40
N VAL A 135 -12.65 -4.86 0.87
CA VAL A 135 -11.87 -6.09 0.72
C VAL A 135 -12.00 -6.87 2.01
N SER A 136 -12.71 -7.99 1.96
CA SER A 136 -13.04 -8.78 3.16
C SER A 136 -11.87 -9.59 3.69
N THR A 137 -11.94 -9.98 4.96
CA THR A 137 -11.00 -10.94 5.59
C THR A 137 -10.89 -12.23 4.80
N GLU A 138 -12.01 -12.74 4.28
CA GLU A 138 -12.05 -13.95 3.47
C GLU A 138 -11.22 -13.80 2.20
N TYR A 139 -11.43 -12.72 1.43
CA TYR A 139 -10.63 -12.43 0.23
C TYR A 139 -9.14 -12.28 0.56
N ILE A 140 -8.81 -11.60 1.66
CA ILE A 140 -7.43 -11.46 2.14
C ILE A 140 -6.82 -12.84 2.43
N ASN A 141 -7.50 -13.69 3.18
CA ASN A 141 -7.02 -15.05 3.48
C ASN A 141 -6.87 -15.90 2.21
N ASP A 142 -7.80 -15.76 1.26
CA ASP A 142 -7.83 -16.52 0.02
C ASP A 142 -6.70 -16.12 -0.95
N TYR A 143 -6.32 -14.85 -1.01
CA TYR A 143 -5.42 -14.34 -2.04
C TYR A 143 -4.14 -13.68 -1.52
N ALA A 144 -3.96 -13.49 -0.20
CA ALA A 144 -2.76 -12.84 0.33
C ALA A 144 -1.48 -13.57 -0.10
N GLY A 145 -1.34 -14.84 0.22
CA GLY A 145 -0.19 -15.64 -0.19
C GLY A 145 1.13 -14.89 -0.07
N THR A 146 1.84 -14.77 -1.19
CA THR A 146 3.06 -13.97 -1.33
C THR A 146 2.81 -12.57 -1.90
N GLN A 147 1.53 -12.15 -1.98
CA GLN A 147 1.18 -10.82 -2.48
C GLN A 147 1.37 -9.75 -1.40
N GLU A 148 1.74 -8.57 -1.84
CA GLU A 148 1.77 -7.39 -0.98
C GLU A 148 0.37 -6.82 -0.77
N LEU A 149 0.19 -6.05 0.30
CA LEU A 149 -1.11 -5.48 0.65
C LEU A 149 -1.79 -4.69 -0.50
N PRO A 150 -1.08 -3.86 -1.31
CA PRO A 150 -1.67 -3.19 -2.47
C PRO A 150 -2.33 -4.13 -3.47
N GLU A 151 -1.74 -5.31 -3.70
CA GLU A 151 -2.24 -6.25 -4.70
C GLU A 151 -3.58 -6.88 -4.32
N LEU A 152 -3.89 -6.92 -3.02
CA LEU A 152 -5.18 -7.40 -2.53
C LEU A 152 -6.35 -6.47 -2.91
N MET A 153 -6.04 -5.26 -3.40
CA MET A 153 -7.06 -4.30 -3.86
C MET A 153 -7.24 -4.30 -5.38
N LYS A 154 -6.46 -5.10 -6.14
CA LYS A 154 -6.45 -5.05 -7.61
C LYS A 154 -7.79 -5.39 -8.30
N MET A 155 -8.69 -6.09 -7.59
CA MET A 155 -10.05 -6.38 -8.06
C MET A 155 -11.07 -5.29 -7.70
N THR A 156 -10.62 -4.17 -7.13
CA THR A 156 -11.45 -2.99 -6.89
C THR A 156 -11.47 -2.11 -8.14
N PRO A 157 -12.62 -1.69 -8.67
CA PRO A 157 -12.69 -0.80 -9.81
C PRO A 157 -11.86 0.47 -9.62
N GLY A 158 -11.13 0.91 -10.65
CA GLY A 158 -10.30 2.12 -10.62
C GLY A 158 -9.03 2.01 -9.78
N VAL A 159 -8.72 0.83 -9.23
CA VAL A 159 -7.48 0.57 -8.50
C VAL A 159 -6.49 -0.19 -9.39
N TYR A 160 -5.28 0.33 -9.51
CA TYR A 160 -4.17 -0.36 -10.16
C TYR A 160 -3.04 -0.55 -9.15
N ALA A 161 -2.66 -1.80 -8.93
CA ALA A 161 -1.58 -2.17 -8.03
C ALA A 161 -0.47 -2.91 -8.78
N THR A 162 0.79 -2.58 -8.48
CA THR A 162 1.97 -3.19 -9.09
C THR A 162 2.98 -3.61 -8.05
N LYS A 163 3.80 -4.62 -8.36
CA LYS A 163 4.95 -5.04 -7.55
C LYS A 163 6.20 -4.19 -7.79
N GLU A 164 6.20 -3.35 -8.82
CA GLU A 164 7.38 -2.62 -9.31
C GLU A 164 8.64 -3.48 -9.46
N GLY A 165 9.79 -2.99 -8.97
CA GLY A 165 11.08 -3.58 -9.23
C GLY A 165 11.34 -4.92 -8.56
N GLY A 166 11.58 -4.93 -7.26
CA GLY A 166 12.05 -6.10 -6.51
C GLY A 166 10.97 -7.00 -5.93
N GLY A 167 9.79 -6.46 -5.72
CA GLY A 167 8.60 -7.19 -5.30
C GLY A 167 8.39 -7.37 -3.83
N VAL A 168 9.29 -6.98 -2.96
CA VAL A 168 9.03 -6.95 -1.52
C VAL A 168 9.14 -5.52 -1.02
N GLY A 169 7.99 -4.93 -0.66
CA GLY A 169 7.89 -3.57 -0.16
C GLY A 169 7.97 -2.48 -1.22
N ASP A 170 8.17 -2.84 -2.48
CA ASP A 170 8.27 -1.90 -3.60
C ASP A 170 6.92 -1.63 -4.29
N GLY A 171 5.86 -2.32 -3.84
CA GLY A 171 4.53 -2.21 -4.42
C GLY A 171 3.99 -0.78 -4.46
N ARG A 172 3.18 -0.49 -5.48
CA ARG A 172 2.50 0.78 -5.65
C ARG A 172 1.02 0.59 -5.89
N VAL A 173 0.26 1.58 -5.46
CA VAL A 173 -1.18 1.65 -5.70
C VAL A 173 -1.54 2.98 -6.35
N TYR A 174 -2.44 2.90 -7.32
CA TYR A 174 -3.05 4.04 -7.99
C TYR A 174 -4.57 3.91 -7.86
N ILE A 175 -5.25 5.01 -7.65
CA ILE A 175 -6.72 5.07 -7.66
C ILE A 175 -7.14 6.15 -8.65
N ARG A 176 -7.91 5.79 -9.70
CA ARG A 176 -8.40 6.72 -10.74
C ARG A 176 -7.29 7.56 -11.39
N GLY A 177 -6.12 6.96 -11.60
CA GLY A 177 -4.94 7.64 -12.15
C GLY A 177 -4.15 8.47 -11.15
N PHE A 178 -4.60 8.61 -9.91
CA PHE A 178 -3.83 9.26 -8.86
C PHE A 178 -2.84 8.28 -8.24
N ALA A 179 -1.56 8.65 -8.20
CA ALA A 179 -0.52 7.84 -7.59
C ALA A 179 -0.62 7.88 -6.05
N GLN A 180 0.00 6.91 -5.40
CA GLN A 180 -0.15 6.63 -3.96
C GLN A 180 0.14 7.83 -3.03
N GLU A 181 1.00 8.76 -3.42
CA GLU A 181 1.26 9.99 -2.66
C GLU A 181 0.02 10.91 -2.56
N ASN A 182 -0.96 10.67 -3.42
CA ASN A 182 -2.23 11.40 -3.45
C ASN A 182 -3.40 10.58 -2.87
N ILE A 183 -3.10 9.45 -2.25
CA ILE A 183 -4.06 8.53 -1.63
C ILE A 183 -3.75 8.46 -0.13
N ALA A 184 -4.72 8.76 0.71
CA ALA A 184 -4.56 8.58 2.14
C ALA A 184 -4.61 7.09 2.50
N VAL A 185 -3.61 6.61 3.20
CA VAL A 185 -3.59 5.26 3.77
C VAL A 185 -3.68 5.36 5.28
N LEU A 186 -4.65 4.70 5.84
CA LEU A 186 -4.95 4.72 7.27
C LEU A 186 -4.79 3.32 7.85
N ILE A 187 -4.28 3.24 9.07
CA ILE A 187 -4.37 2.04 9.91
C ILE A 187 -5.24 2.41 11.11
N ASN A 188 -6.40 1.77 11.23
CA ASN A 188 -7.41 2.09 12.23
C ASN A 188 -7.74 3.59 12.29
N GLY A 189 -7.89 4.23 11.12
CA GLY A 189 -8.20 5.65 11.01
C GLY A 189 -7.00 6.61 11.17
N ILE A 190 -5.82 6.14 11.54
CA ILE A 190 -4.62 6.96 11.72
C ILE A 190 -3.82 6.99 10.42
N PRO A 191 -3.54 8.17 9.83
CA PRO A 191 -2.77 8.28 8.59
C PRO A 191 -1.32 7.81 8.75
N VAL A 192 -0.83 7.02 7.78
CA VAL A 192 0.53 6.47 7.79
C VAL A 192 1.40 6.92 6.60
N ASN A 193 0.86 7.78 5.74
CA ASN A 193 1.63 8.39 4.66
C ASN A 193 2.80 9.22 5.21
N ASP A 194 3.94 9.13 4.54
CA ASP A 194 5.12 9.94 4.86
C ASP A 194 4.81 11.44 4.69
N MET A 195 5.17 12.24 5.68
CA MET A 195 4.83 13.67 5.69
C MET A 195 5.74 14.53 4.78
N GLU A 196 6.84 13.99 4.28
CA GLU A 196 7.73 14.71 3.37
C GLU A 196 7.34 14.55 1.91
N ASN A 197 6.81 13.38 1.53
CA ASN A 197 6.56 13.05 0.13
C ASN A 197 5.20 12.38 -0.14
N GLY A 198 4.39 12.14 0.88
CA GLY A 198 3.06 11.54 0.77
C GLY A 198 3.03 10.03 0.50
N ARG A 199 4.17 9.38 0.33
CA ARG A 199 4.24 7.96 -0.05
C ARG A 199 4.01 7.03 1.13
N VAL A 200 3.57 5.82 0.82
CA VAL A 200 3.60 4.68 1.75
C VAL A 200 4.65 3.69 1.26
N TYR A 201 5.61 3.40 2.13
CA TYR A 201 6.64 2.39 1.88
C TYR A 201 6.14 1.06 2.45
N TRP A 202 5.60 0.21 1.59
CA TRP A 202 4.90 -1.01 2.00
C TRP A 202 5.81 -2.02 2.71
N SER A 203 7.12 -1.95 2.49
CA SER A 203 8.11 -2.72 3.27
C SER A 203 8.05 -2.47 4.77
N ASN A 204 7.66 -1.26 5.20
CA ASN A 204 7.47 -0.93 6.62
C ASN A 204 6.27 -1.64 7.24
N TRP A 205 5.40 -2.20 6.39
CA TRP A 205 4.14 -2.85 6.73
C TRP A 205 4.10 -4.29 6.22
N SER A 206 5.27 -4.91 5.99
CA SER A 206 5.38 -6.33 5.65
C SER A 206 4.63 -7.16 6.69
N GLY A 207 3.72 -8.04 6.25
CA GLY A 207 2.87 -8.81 7.17
C GLY A 207 1.67 -8.04 7.78
N LEU A 208 1.45 -6.77 7.43
CA LEU A 208 0.21 -6.07 7.86
C LEU A 208 -1.05 -6.82 7.38
N GLY A 209 -0.98 -7.50 6.22
CA GLY A 209 -2.05 -8.36 5.73
C GLY A 209 -2.45 -9.48 6.70
N ASP A 210 -1.51 -9.98 7.50
CA ASP A 210 -1.78 -11.06 8.48
C ASP A 210 -2.64 -10.57 9.66
N VAL A 211 -2.53 -9.28 9.99
CA VAL A 211 -3.29 -8.63 11.07
C VAL A 211 -4.52 -7.87 10.58
N THR A 212 -4.70 -7.78 9.26
CA THR A 212 -5.83 -7.05 8.67
C THR A 212 -7.12 -7.86 8.80
N ALA A 213 -8.13 -7.24 9.33
CA ALA A 213 -9.50 -7.78 9.37
C ALA A 213 -10.28 -7.39 8.10
N ALA A 214 -10.12 -6.15 7.65
CA ALA A 214 -10.76 -5.65 6.44
C ALA A 214 -9.97 -4.47 5.88
N MET A 215 -10.14 -4.20 4.59
CA MET A 215 -9.69 -2.94 3.99
C MET A 215 -10.88 -2.28 3.31
N GLN A 216 -11.05 -0.99 3.56
CA GLN A 216 -12.02 -0.19 2.85
C GLN A 216 -11.32 0.78 1.91
N VAL A 217 -11.70 0.73 0.64
CA VAL A 217 -11.21 1.66 -0.40
C VAL A 217 -12.33 2.63 -0.73
N GLN A 218 -12.16 3.88 -0.33
CA GLN A 218 -13.01 5.00 -0.75
C GLN A 218 -12.32 5.71 -1.90
N ARG A 219 -13.00 5.84 -3.02
CA ARG A 219 -12.47 6.46 -4.23
C ARG A 219 -12.91 7.90 -4.33
N GLY A 220 -12.03 8.78 -4.86
CA GLY A 220 -12.30 10.22 -4.95
C GLY A 220 -12.18 10.96 -3.63
N LEU A 221 -12.90 12.06 -3.47
CA LEU A 221 -12.80 12.91 -2.28
C LEU A 221 -13.30 12.28 -0.97
N GLY A 222 -13.98 11.12 -1.06
CA GLY A 222 -14.47 10.37 0.08
C GLY A 222 -15.36 11.16 1.04
N ALA A 223 -16.02 10.48 1.95
CA ALA A 223 -16.75 11.09 3.07
C ALA A 223 -15.93 11.11 4.37
N SER A 224 -14.61 10.91 4.29
CA SER A 224 -13.78 10.95 5.49
C SER A 224 -14.03 12.23 6.27
N LYS A 225 -14.38 12.08 7.54
CA LYS A 225 -14.56 13.20 8.49
C LYS A 225 -13.22 13.83 8.89
N LEU A 226 -12.10 13.20 8.55
CA LEU A 226 -10.76 13.63 8.95
C LEU A 226 -10.26 14.78 8.08
N ALA A 227 -9.41 15.61 8.67
CA ALA A 227 -8.70 16.69 7.96
C ALA A 227 -7.58 16.16 7.06
N ILE A 228 -7.85 15.11 6.27
CA ILE A 228 -6.88 14.48 5.39
C ILE A 228 -7.05 14.99 3.97
N ASN A 229 -5.99 15.54 3.42
CA ASN A 229 -5.96 16.11 2.08
C ASN A 229 -5.61 15.02 1.04
N SER A 230 -6.56 14.16 0.70
CA SER A 230 -6.41 13.11 -0.32
C SER A 230 -7.27 13.40 -1.54
N ILE A 231 -6.66 13.38 -2.74
CA ILE A 231 -7.33 13.60 -4.03
C ILE A 231 -7.86 12.29 -4.60
N GLY A 232 -7.03 11.25 -4.60
CA GLY A 232 -7.31 9.98 -5.26
C GLY A 232 -8.29 9.11 -4.49
N GLY A 233 -8.31 9.24 -3.16
CA GLY A 233 -9.15 8.44 -2.30
C GLY A 233 -8.48 8.06 -0.98
N THR A 234 -9.15 7.20 -0.23
CA THR A 234 -8.68 6.74 1.08
C THR A 234 -8.69 5.22 1.13
N ILE A 235 -7.61 4.62 1.60
CA ILE A 235 -7.51 3.20 1.94
C ILE A 235 -7.46 3.11 3.47
N ASN A 236 -8.48 2.57 4.09
CA ASN A 236 -8.50 2.33 5.53
C ASN A 236 -8.31 0.84 5.80
N ILE A 237 -7.22 0.51 6.50
CA ILE A 237 -6.84 -0.84 6.90
C ILE A 237 -7.29 -1.01 8.34
N ILE A 238 -8.23 -1.92 8.55
CA ILE A 238 -8.76 -2.23 9.86
C ILE A 238 -8.05 -3.48 10.36
N THR A 239 -7.40 -3.38 11.51
CA THR A 239 -6.72 -4.52 12.11
C THR A 239 -7.71 -5.41 12.86
N LYS A 240 -7.32 -6.67 13.10
CA LYS A 240 -8.13 -7.62 13.85
C LYS A 240 -8.44 -7.06 15.23
N SER A 241 -9.72 -7.09 15.59
CA SER A 241 -10.22 -6.61 16.88
C SER A 241 -9.80 -7.54 18.01
N THR A 242 -9.69 -6.96 19.20
CA THR A 242 -9.56 -7.71 20.45
C THR A 242 -10.84 -8.46 20.82
N ASP A 243 -11.99 -8.13 20.21
CA ASP A 243 -13.25 -8.86 20.36
C ASP A 243 -13.29 -10.17 19.58
N ALA A 244 -12.18 -10.51 18.87
CA ALA A 244 -12.05 -11.77 18.20
C ALA A 244 -12.21 -12.94 19.20
N LYS A 245 -12.87 -14.00 18.75
CA LYS A 245 -13.04 -15.23 19.49
C LYS A 245 -11.73 -15.73 20.07
N ARG A 246 -11.77 -16.33 21.27
CA ARG A 246 -10.63 -17.04 21.85
C ARG A 246 -10.17 -18.16 20.94
N GLY A 247 -8.88 -18.19 20.63
CA GLY A 247 -8.26 -19.21 19.79
C GLY A 247 -7.00 -18.71 19.12
N GLY A 248 -6.30 -19.61 18.50
CA GLY A 248 -5.08 -19.30 17.79
C GLY A 248 -5.04 -19.88 16.40
N SER A 249 -4.06 -19.47 15.63
CA SER A 249 -3.75 -20.07 14.34
C SER A 249 -2.24 -20.10 14.08
N TYR A 250 -1.82 -21.11 13.34
CA TYR A 250 -0.48 -21.21 12.82
C TYR A 250 -0.53 -21.41 11.31
N LEU A 251 0.22 -20.60 10.57
CA LEU A 251 0.34 -20.63 9.11
C LEU A 251 1.79 -20.92 8.73
N GLN A 252 1.99 -21.86 7.82
CA GLN A 252 3.23 -22.03 7.07
C GLN A 252 2.96 -21.85 5.58
N GLN A 253 3.86 -21.18 4.88
CA GLN A 253 3.76 -20.94 3.46
C GLN A 253 5.13 -21.05 2.79
N TYR A 254 5.16 -21.59 1.59
CA TYR A 254 6.36 -21.74 0.79
C TYR A 254 6.08 -21.37 -0.68
N SER A 255 6.94 -20.54 -1.27
CA SER A 255 6.85 -20.13 -2.68
C SER A 255 7.80 -20.96 -3.56
N ASN A 256 7.48 -21.03 -4.86
CA ASN A 256 8.31 -21.75 -5.84
C ASN A 256 9.64 -21.05 -6.17
N TYR A 257 9.90 -19.87 -5.61
CA TYR A 257 11.18 -19.15 -5.76
C TYR A 257 11.98 -19.07 -4.46
N GLY A 258 11.63 -19.87 -3.44
CA GLY A 258 12.44 -20.05 -2.23
C GLY A 258 12.06 -19.16 -1.05
N GLN A 259 10.97 -18.41 -1.12
CA GLN A 259 10.47 -17.63 0.01
C GLN A 259 9.65 -18.52 0.95
N PHE A 260 9.92 -18.41 2.24
CA PHE A 260 9.21 -19.10 3.31
C PHE A 260 8.56 -18.09 4.25
N LYS A 261 7.35 -18.38 4.73
CA LYS A 261 6.63 -17.55 5.71
C LYS A 261 6.02 -18.42 6.79
N GLU A 262 6.13 -17.97 8.03
CA GLU A 262 5.48 -18.50 9.20
C GLU A 262 4.69 -17.41 9.90
N THR A 263 3.48 -17.72 10.38
CA THR A 263 2.68 -16.77 11.16
C THR A 263 2.02 -17.51 12.32
N PHE A 264 2.19 -16.97 13.51
CA PHE A 264 1.47 -17.38 14.71
C PHE A 264 0.57 -16.24 15.17
N ALA A 265 -0.68 -16.53 15.45
CA ALA A 265 -1.65 -15.56 15.99
C ALA A 265 -2.44 -16.21 17.13
N TYR A 266 -2.75 -15.42 18.16
CA TYR A 266 -3.58 -15.84 19.27
C TYR A 266 -4.42 -14.69 19.80
N ASN A 267 -5.69 -14.98 20.08
CA ASN A 267 -6.64 -14.07 20.70
C ASN A 267 -7.16 -14.70 21.99
N THR A 268 -7.16 -13.94 23.07
CA THR A 268 -7.70 -14.41 24.36
C THR A 268 -9.20 -14.48 24.40
N GLY A 269 -9.89 -13.80 23.47
CA GLY A 269 -11.27 -13.41 23.68
C GLY A 269 -11.41 -12.49 24.88
N ARG A 270 -12.65 -12.18 25.27
CA ARG A 270 -12.94 -11.38 26.45
C ARG A 270 -12.63 -12.18 27.73
N LEU A 271 -11.66 -11.73 28.49
CA LEU A 271 -11.25 -12.30 29.77
C LEU A 271 -12.08 -11.71 30.93
N ASN A 272 -12.07 -12.39 32.06
CA ASN A 272 -12.62 -11.84 33.31
C ASN A 272 -12.01 -10.47 33.60
N ARG A 273 -12.81 -9.47 34.01
CA ARG A 273 -12.47 -8.08 34.19
C ARG A 273 -12.33 -7.27 32.90
N ASP A 274 -13.02 -7.66 31.82
CA ASP A 274 -13.19 -6.89 30.58
C ASP A 274 -11.87 -6.53 29.87
N TRP A 275 -10.92 -7.42 29.91
CA TRP A 275 -9.70 -7.36 29.13
C TRP A 275 -9.78 -8.29 27.93
N ALA A 276 -9.20 -7.86 26.82
CA ALA A 276 -8.96 -8.72 25.68
C ALA A 276 -7.56 -8.44 25.12
N VAL A 277 -6.87 -9.49 24.68
CA VAL A 277 -5.51 -9.40 24.14
C VAL A 277 -5.42 -10.18 22.83
N SER A 278 -4.86 -9.55 21.82
CA SER A 278 -4.54 -10.17 20.54
C SER A 278 -3.04 -10.02 20.27
N VAL A 279 -2.39 -11.12 19.91
CA VAL A 279 -0.97 -11.13 19.54
C VAL A 279 -0.78 -11.83 18.20
N LEU A 280 0.17 -11.31 17.41
CA LEU A 280 0.63 -12.00 16.21
C LEU A 280 2.13 -11.81 16.05
N TYR A 281 2.78 -12.86 15.60
CA TYR A 281 4.15 -12.85 15.12
C TYR A 281 4.23 -13.54 13.77
N SER A 282 4.91 -12.92 12.81
CA SER A 282 5.13 -13.48 11.48
C SER A 282 6.60 -13.31 11.09
N ARG A 283 7.16 -14.31 10.44
CA ARG A 283 8.50 -14.28 9.84
C ARG A 283 8.40 -14.62 8.36
N THR A 284 9.03 -13.80 7.52
CA THR A 284 9.21 -14.07 6.09
C THR A 284 10.69 -14.07 5.79
N ASP A 285 11.19 -15.11 5.13
CA ASP A 285 12.61 -15.32 4.87
C ASP A 285 12.83 -16.00 3.51
N GLY A 286 13.92 -15.69 2.83
CA GLY A 286 14.34 -16.38 1.61
C GLY A 286 14.57 -15.48 0.41
N ASP A 287 14.64 -16.10 -0.76
CA ASP A 287 14.91 -15.43 -2.02
C ASP A 287 13.69 -14.66 -2.53
N GLY A 288 13.93 -13.62 -3.32
CA GLY A 288 12.90 -12.93 -4.12
C GLY A 288 12.71 -13.59 -5.48
N TYR A 289 11.62 -13.24 -6.17
CA TYR A 289 11.37 -13.69 -7.54
C TYR A 289 12.40 -13.13 -8.54
N VAL A 290 12.88 -11.91 -8.32
CA VAL A 290 13.85 -11.21 -9.14
C VAL A 290 15.27 -11.60 -8.72
N ASP A 291 16.18 -11.78 -9.69
CA ASP A 291 17.53 -12.25 -9.43
C ASP A 291 18.31 -11.32 -8.48
N GLY A 292 19.03 -11.91 -7.52
CA GLY A 292 19.82 -11.18 -6.54
C GLY A 292 18.98 -10.39 -5.50
N THR A 293 17.67 -10.62 -5.45
CA THR A 293 16.80 -10.10 -4.39
C THR A 293 16.55 -11.16 -3.31
N TYR A 294 16.23 -10.71 -2.11
CA TYR A 294 15.95 -11.54 -0.95
C TYR A 294 15.07 -10.77 0.03
N VAL A 295 14.48 -11.46 0.99
CA VAL A 295 13.73 -10.87 2.09
C VAL A 295 14.05 -11.52 3.42
N HIS A 296 14.22 -10.70 4.46
CA HIS A 296 14.25 -11.07 5.87
C HIS A 296 13.36 -10.08 6.60
N ALA A 297 12.17 -10.52 6.97
CA ALA A 297 11.19 -9.66 7.63
C ALA A 297 10.56 -10.39 8.82
N ASN A 298 10.34 -9.63 9.88
CA ASN A 298 9.57 -10.08 11.03
C ASN A 298 8.44 -9.08 11.25
N THR A 299 7.26 -9.56 11.61
CA THR A 299 6.14 -8.70 11.95
C THR A 299 5.64 -9.08 13.33
N TYR A 300 5.41 -8.09 14.16
CA TYR A 300 4.75 -8.26 15.44
C TYR A 300 3.52 -7.35 15.52
N PHE A 301 2.52 -7.86 16.20
CA PHE A 301 1.30 -7.14 16.51
C PHE A 301 0.89 -7.47 17.94
N LEU A 302 0.51 -6.44 18.66
CA LEU A 302 -0.10 -6.52 19.99
C LEU A 302 -1.28 -5.57 20.03
N SER A 303 -2.44 -6.07 20.42
CA SER A 303 -3.59 -5.25 20.75
C SER A 303 -4.10 -5.63 22.13
N VAL A 304 -4.34 -4.65 22.98
CA VAL A 304 -4.85 -4.83 24.33
C VAL A 304 -6.02 -3.90 24.53
N ALA A 305 -7.20 -4.44 24.71
CA ALA A 305 -8.40 -3.70 25.03
C ALA A 305 -8.76 -3.81 26.52
N LYS A 306 -9.27 -2.74 27.07
CA LYS A 306 -9.86 -2.67 28.41
C LYS A 306 -11.17 -1.91 28.36
N GLU A 307 -12.21 -2.54 28.79
CA GLU A 307 -13.49 -1.91 29.09
C GLU A 307 -13.51 -1.52 30.57
N PHE A 308 -13.61 -0.22 30.85
CA PHE A 308 -13.68 0.30 32.22
C PHE A 308 -15.13 0.37 32.69
N SER A 309 -16.04 0.62 31.78
CA SER A 309 -17.49 0.63 31.97
C SER A 309 -18.19 0.52 30.63
N SER A 310 -19.51 0.34 30.61
CA SER A 310 -20.33 0.40 29.40
C SER A 310 -20.23 1.72 28.61
N LYS A 311 -19.61 2.76 29.19
CA LYS A 311 -19.43 4.09 28.58
C LYS A 311 -17.98 4.45 28.32
N HIS A 312 -17.02 3.59 28.68
CA HIS A 312 -15.59 3.92 28.52
C HIS A 312 -14.77 2.67 28.23
N SER A 313 -14.08 2.68 27.10
CA SER A 313 -13.11 1.66 26.74
C SER A 313 -11.84 2.26 26.14
N MET A 314 -10.74 1.54 26.25
CA MET A 314 -9.46 1.90 25.65
C MET A 314 -8.87 0.71 24.89
N VAL A 315 -8.25 0.99 23.77
CA VAL A 315 -7.51 -0.01 22.97
C VAL A 315 -6.09 0.48 22.71
N PHE A 316 -5.12 -0.23 23.23
CA PHE A 316 -3.71 -0.06 22.90
C PHE A 316 -3.36 -0.96 21.76
N THR A 317 -2.70 -0.44 20.72
CA THR A 317 -2.22 -1.21 19.56
C THR A 317 -0.77 -0.88 19.27
N ALA A 318 0.04 -1.91 19.05
CA ALA A 318 1.41 -1.78 18.59
C ALA A 318 1.64 -2.75 17.41
N VAL A 319 2.10 -2.22 16.28
CA VAL A 319 2.47 -3.00 15.10
C VAL A 319 3.82 -2.53 14.59
N GLY A 320 4.65 -3.47 14.16
CA GLY A 320 5.93 -3.18 13.56
C GLY A 320 6.44 -4.33 12.71
N SER A 321 7.16 -3.98 11.65
CA SER A 321 7.71 -4.93 10.68
C SER A 321 9.18 -4.63 10.41
N PRO A 322 10.10 -4.99 11.33
CA PRO A 322 11.53 -4.93 11.05
C PRO A 322 11.86 -5.81 9.85
N GLN A 323 12.47 -5.20 8.83
CA GLN A 323 12.75 -5.90 7.60
C GLN A 323 14.09 -5.47 6.97
N LYS A 324 14.62 -6.37 6.14
CA LYS A 324 15.68 -6.12 5.19
C LYS A 324 15.38 -6.88 3.91
N HIS A 325 15.54 -6.22 2.76
CA HIS A 325 15.36 -6.87 1.47
C HIS A 325 16.29 -6.30 0.41
N GLY A 326 16.60 -7.11 -0.59
CA GLY A 326 17.28 -6.69 -1.79
C GLY A 326 16.29 -6.20 -2.83
N GLN A 327 16.63 -5.12 -3.55
CA GLN A 327 15.74 -4.48 -4.51
C GLN A 327 16.25 -4.61 -5.94
N ARG A 328 15.36 -4.46 -6.91
CA ARG A 328 15.62 -4.02 -8.26
C ARG A 328 15.09 -2.60 -8.38
N ASP A 329 15.97 -1.60 -8.24
CA ASP A 329 15.62 -0.18 -8.23
C ASP A 329 15.70 0.42 -9.65
N GLN A 330 16.53 -0.14 -10.51
CA GLN A 330 16.71 0.33 -11.88
C GLN A 330 15.70 -0.32 -12.84
N TYR A 331 15.13 0.52 -13.70
CA TYR A 331 14.32 0.05 -14.84
C TYR A 331 15.14 -0.83 -15.78
N LEU A 332 14.48 -1.75 -16.44
CA LEU A 332 15.02 -2.49 -17.56
C LEU A 332 14.65 -1.81 -18.88
N THR A 333 15.63 -1.70 -19.78
CA THR A 333 15.32 -1.39 -21.16
C THR A 333 14.67 -2.59 -21.83
N PRO A 334 13.96 -2.41 -22.97
CA PRO A 334 13.48 -3.53 -23.76
C PRO A 334 14.60 -4.51 -24.15
N GLU A 335 15.83 -4.00 -24.41
CA GLU A 335 17.01 -4.82 -24.70
C GLU A 335 17.44 -5.66 -23.50
N ASP A 336 17.52 -5.09 -22.29
CA ASP A 336 17.86 -5.84 -21.08
C ASP A 336 16.87 -6.99 -20.86
N ASN A 337 15.57 -6.68 -21.01
CA ASN A 337 14.52 -7.69 -20.84
C ASN A 337 14.61 -8.81 -21.90
N TRP A 338 14.91 -8.47 -23.13
CA TRP A 338 15.08 -9.45 -24.20
C TRP A 338 16.32 -10.33 -23.99
N ARG A 339 17.46 -9.74 -23.60
CA ARG A 339 18.73 -10.44 -23.42
C ARG A 339 18.76 -11.34 -22.19
N TYR A 340 18.22 -10.85 -21.08
CA TYR A 340 18.41 -11.44 -19.76
C TYR A 340 17.09 -11.93 -19.14
N GLY A 341 15.94 -11.54 -19.68
CA GLY A 341 14.62 -11.94 -19.21
C GLY A 341 14.07 -11.08 -18.06
N VAL A 342 12.81 -11.36 -17.71
CA VAL A 342 12.01 -10.56 -16.75
C VAL A 342 12.55 -10.57 -15.32
N LYS A 343 13.36 -11.56 -14.97
CA LYS A 343 13.97 -11.68 -13.63
C LYS A 343 15.27 -10.89 -13.51
N HIS A 344 15.81 -10.42 -14.61
CA HIS A 344 17.08 -9.70 -14.62
C HIS A 344 17.04 -8.51 -13.67
N ASN A 345 18.15 -8.31 -12.97
CA ASN A 345 18.35 -7.20 -12.05
C ASN A 345 19.71 -6.56 -12.31
N LYS A 346 19.73 -5.28 -12.59
CA LYS A 346 20.96 -4.51 -12.82
C LYS A 346 21.70 -4.12 -11.55
N ASP A 347 21.08 -4.36 -10.37
CA ASP A 347 21.57 -3.86 -9.08
C ASP A 347 22.44 -4.86 -8.32
N TRP A 348 22.77 -6.03 -8.88
CA TRP A 348 23.54 -7.06 -8.20
C TRP A 348 24.65 -7.67 -9.04
N GLY A 349 25.48 -8.42 -8.39
CA GLY A 349 26.54 -9.22 -8.97
C GLY A 349 27.15 -10.12 -7.90
N TYR A 350 28.25 -10.78 -8.25
CA TYR A 350 29.01 -11.57 -7.30
C TYR A 350 30.20 -10.80 -6.78
N TYR A 351 30.43 -10.90 -5.46
CA TYR A 351 31.57 -10.36 -4.74
C TYR A 351 32.30 -11.46 -3.97
N THR A 352 33.61 -11.58 -4.19
CA THR A 352 34.45 -12.49 -3.43
C THR A 352 35.00 -11.75 -2.21
N LYS A 353 34.38 -11.96 -1.07
CA LYS A 353 34.77 -11.36 0.21
C LYS A 353 35.25 -12.46 1.15
N ASP A 354 36.44 -12.24 1.75
CA ASP A 354 37.07 -13.21 2.67
C ASP A 354 37.24 -14.62 2.06
N GLY A 355 37.45 -14.71 0.76
CA GLY A 355 37.60 -15.92 -0.01
C GLY A 355 36.30 -16.62 -0.41
N GLU A 356 35.15 -16.12 0.00
CA GLU A 356 33.84 -16.66 -0.34
C GLU A 356 33.14 -15.80 -1.40
N ARG A 357 32.67 -16.46 -2.47
CA ARG A 357 31.85 -15.82 -3.48
C ARG A 357 30.41 -15.74 -3.04
N GLN A 358 29.90 -14.52 -2.86
CA GLN A 358 28.53 -14.25 -2.37
C GLN A 358 27.76 -13.37 -3.35
N VAL A 359 26.42 -13.47 -3.28
CA VAL A 359 25.51 -12.55 -3.95
C VAL A 359 25.59 -11.19 -3.27
N TRP A 360 25.82 -10.15 -4.05
CA TRP A 360 25.96 -8.79 -3.54
C TRP A 360 25.07 -7.84 -4.32
N ASN A 361 24.01 -7.39 -3.66
CA ASN A 361 23.08 -6.41 -4.22
C ASN A 361 23.44 -5.00 -3.71
N MET A 362 23.59 -4.03 -4.61
CA MET A 362 23.89 -2.65 -4.20
C MET A 362 22.67 -1.92 -3.62
N ARG A 363 21.47 -2.39 -3.95
CA ARG A 363 20.21 -1.81 -3.52
C ARG A 363 19.56 -2.70 -2.46
N ASN A 364 19.89 -2.44 -1.20
CA ASN A 364 19.21 -3.08 -0.09
C ASN A 364 18.44 -2.01 0.68
N ASN A 365 17.22 -2.33 1.03
CA ASN A 365 16.41 -1.56 1.96
C ASN A 365 16.38 -2.29 3.31
N TYR A 366 16.51 -1.55 4.39
CA TYR A 366 16.37 -2.06 5.75
C TYR A 366 15.63 -1.01 6.57
N TYR A 367 14.55 -1.41 7.26
CA TYR A 367 13.76 -0.46 8.00
C TYR A 367 13.00 -1.12 9.15
N HIS A 368 12.80 -0.37 10.22
CA HIS A 368 11.87 -0.68 11.29
C HIS A 368 11.11 0.58 11.68
N LYS A 369 9.80 0.57 11.52
CA LYS A 369 8.92 1.70 11.82
C LYS A 369 7.74 1.22 12.67
N PRO A 370 7.92 1.01 14.00
CA PRO A 370 6.80 0.68 14.87
C PRO A 370 5.75 1.80 14.84
N HIS A 371 4.49 1.39 14.83
CA HIS A 371 3.34 2.24 14.99
C HIS A 371 2.62 1.85 16.26
N ILE A 372 2.47 2.81 17.17
CA ILE A 372 1.88 2.60 18.48
C ILE A 372 0.73 3.59 18.61
N ALA A 373 -0.43 3.10 18.99
CA ALA A 373 -1.63 3.93 19.18
C ALA A 373 -2.35 3.54 20.46
N LEU A 374 -2.90 4.53 21.13
CA LEU A 374 -3.87 4.40 22.22
C LEU A 374 -5.15 5.08 21.77
N ASN A 375 -6.19 4.28 21.58
CA ASN A 375 -7.53 4.76 21.25
C ASN A 375 -8.39 4.76 22.49
N ASP A 376 -9.02 5.87 22.78
CA ASP A 376 -9.92 6.10 23.91
C ASP A 376 -11.33 6.38 23.38
N TYR A 377 -12.31 5.66 23.91
CA TYR A 377 -13.71 5.68 23.48
C TYR A 377 -14.57 6.03 24.68
N LEU A 378 -15.10 7.25 24.68
CA LEU A 378 -15.84 7.78 25.82
C LEU A 378 -17.24 8.22 25.40
N THR A 379 -18.26 7.56 25.95
CA THR A 379 -19.64 7.98 25.83
C THR A 379 -19.98 8.99 26.93
N LEU A 380 -19.99 10.27 26.59
CA LEU A 380 -20.25 11.38 27.50
C LEU A 380 -21.74 11.43 27.92
N SER A 381 -22.62 11.10 26.97
CA SER A 381 -24.07 10.98 27.17
C SER A 381 -24.66 10.07 26.10
N ASP A 382 -25.94 9.73 26.22
CA ASP A 382 -26.64 8.92 25.21
C ASP A 382 -26.68 9.55 23.81
N LYS A 383 -26.29 10.81 23.68
CA LYS A 383 -26.22 11.55 22.42
C LYS A 383 -24.83 11.99 22.04
N THR A 384 -23.82 11.80 22.90
CA THR A 384 -22.52 12.41 22.69
C THR A 384 -21.40 11.41 22.96
N THR A 385 -20.53 11.19 21.99
CA THR A 385 -19.32 10.39 22.12
C THR A 385 -18.08 11.23 21.83
N LEU A 386 -17.02 11.00 22.58
CA LEU A 386 -15.67 11.55 22.32
C LEU A 386 -14.73 10.38 22.08
N ASN A 387 -14.07 10.42 20.94
CA ASN A 387 -13.13 9.42 20.51
C ASN A 387 -11.77 10.09 20.32
N THR A 388 -10.74 9.57 20.99
CA THR A 388 -9.40 10.15 20.95
C THR A 388 -8.36 9.09 20.61
N SER A 389 -7.53 9.34 19.63
CA SER A 389 -6.38 8.50 19.28
C SER A 389 -5.09 9.29 19.52
N ILE A 390 -4.24 8.78 20.39
CA ILE A 390 -2.86 9.29 20.58
C ILE A 390 -1.92 8.27 19.97
N TYR A 391 -1.03 8.72 19.09
CA TYR A 391 -0.16 7.79 18.39
C TYR A 391 1.27 8.29 18.27
N ALA A 392 2.19 7.33 18.15
CA ALA A 392 3.60 7.57 17.95
C ALA A 392 4.20 6.55 16.99
N SER A 393 5.18 6.99 16.21
CA SER A 393 5.99 6.12 15.36
C SER A 393 7.44 6.61 15.37
N TYR A 394 8.37 5.67 15.50
CA TYR A 394 9.79 5.95 15.48
C TYR A 394 10.49 5.03 14.47
N GLY A 395 10.73 5.55 13.27
CA GLY A 395 11.34 4.82 12.18
C GLY A 395 12.86 4.94 12.19
N LYS A 396 13.54 3.82 11.97
CA LYS A 396 14.98 3.76 11.71
C LYS A 396 15.29 2.86 10.55
N GLY A 397 16.15 3.32 9.67
CA GLY A 397 16.59 2.54 8.54
C GLY A 397 17.02 3.37 7.35
N GLY A 398 17.19 2.71 6.22
CA GLY A 398 17.63 3.35 5.01
C GLY A 398 17.74 2.40 3.84
N GLY A 399 18.28 2.93 2.75
CA GLY A 399 18.58 2.19 1.53
C GLY A 399 20.04 2.31 1.14
N SER A 400 20.64 1.20 0.70
CA SER A 400 22.01 1.22 0.20
C SER A 400 22.09 1.64 -1.26
N GLY A 401 23.28 2.02 -1.67
CA GLY A 401 23.59 2.33 -3.07
C GLY A 401 25.06 2.68 -3.24
N PRO A 402 25.52 2.82 -4.47
CA PRO A 402 26.91 3.21 -4.75
C PRO A 402 27.12 4.69 -4.48
N LEU A 403 28.37 5.06 -4.22
CA LEU A 403 28.89 6.43 -4.20
C LEU A 403 30.30 6.43 -4.78
N GLY A 404 30.63 7.45 -5.58
CA GLY A 404 31.88 7.50 -6.32
C GLY A 404 31.72 6.96 -7.75
N SER A 405 32.83 6.77 -8.42
CA SER A 405 32.84 6.34 -9.82
C SER A 405 33.78 5.16 -10.04
N TYR A 406 33.31 4.18 -10.74
CA TYR A 406 34.13 3.09 -11.28
C TYR A 406 34.56 3.47 -12.69
N ASP A 407 35.90 3.66 -12.92
CA ASP A 407 36.48 4.13 -14.19
C ASP A 407 35.86 5.45 -14.72
N GLY A 408 35.46 6.37 -13.85
CA GLY A 408 34.88 7.64 -14.26
C GLY A 408 33.45 7.58 -14.78
N ILE A 409 32.78 6.41 -14.71
CA ILE A 409 31.41 6.24 -15.16
C ILE A 409 30.55 5.70 -14.01
N TYR A 410 29.42 6.34 -13.76
CA TYR A 410 28.37 5.77 -12.94
C TYR A 410 27.96 4.40 -13.48
N PHE A 411 27.48 3.52 -12.60
CA PHE A 411 27.08 2.14 -12.89
C PHE A 411 26.05 1.93 -14.01
N GLU A 412 25.68 2.96 -14.74
CA GLU A 412 24.58 2.98 -15.72
C GLU A 412 25.01 2.64 -17.15
N GLY A 413 26.31 2.55 -17.45
CA GLY A 413 26.80 2.26 -18.80
C GLY A 413 26.86 0.76 -19.12
N ALA A 414 26.26 0.33 -20.23
CA ALA A 414 26.25 -1.05 -20.72
C ALA A 414 27.64 -1.69 -20.82
N ASN A 415 28.70 -0.91 -21.05
CA ASN A 415 30.06 -1.36 -21.24
C ASN A 415 30.84 -1.72 -19.96
N LYS A 416 30.19 -1.64 -18.78
CA LYS A 416 30.86 -1.83 -17.50
C LYS A 416 30.28 -2.95 -16.65
N ARG A 417 29.33 -3.67 -17.19
CA ARG A 417 28.83 -4.89 -16.61
C ARG A 417 29.54 -6.10 -17.22
N ASP A 418 29.47 -7.22 -16.56
CA ASP A 418 29.95 -8.47 -17.12
C ASP A 418 29.05 -8.92 -18.29
N ILE A 419 29.41 -10.03 -18.95
CA ILE A 419 28.65 -10.57 -20.09
C ILE A 419 27.20 -10.96 -19.73
N ASN A 420 26.90 -11.14 -18.43
CA ASN A 420 25.59 -11.49 -17.90
C ASN A 420 24.81 -10.24 -17.45
N GLY A 421 25.32 -9.05 -17.69
CA GLY A 421 24.70 -7.79 -17.24
C GLY A 421 24.87 -7.51 -15.75
N LEU A 422 25.75 -8.22 -15.04
CA LEU A 422 25.94 -8.10 -13.61
C LEU A 422 27.04 -7.10 -13.25
N ILE A 423 26.99 -6.58 -12.01
CA ILE A 423 28.00 -5.66 -11.49
C ILE A 423 29.30 -6.44 -11.21
N PRO A 424 30.48 -6.00 -11.75
CA PRO A 424 31.76 -6.69 -11.56
C PRO A 424 32.41 -6.27 -10.23
N TRP A 425 31.83 -6.67 -9.09
CA TRP A 425 32.26 -6.24 -7.77
C TRP A 425 33.74 -6.51 -7.47
N ASP A 426 34.28 -7.66 -7.90
CA ASP A 426 35.67 -8.01 -7.68
C ASP A 426 36.64 -7.06 -8.42
N LYS A 427 36.26 -6.54 -9.61
CA LYS A 427 37.05 -5.52 -10.32
C LYS A 427 37.02 -4.18 -9.59
N ILE A 428 35.86 -3.80 -9.04
CA ILE A 428 35.73 -2.57 -8.27
C ILE A 428 36.60 -2.63 -7.01
N ALA A 429 36.55 -3.75 -6.28
CA ALA A 429 37.35 -3.97 -5.11
C ALA A 429 38.84 -3.96 -5.40
N ALA A 430 39.27 -4.60 -6.51
CA ALA A 430 40.65 -4.58 -6.95
C ALA A 430 41.11 -3.15 -7.31
N GLY A 431 40.25 -2.31 -7.89
CA GLY A 431 40.52 -0.92 -8.18
C GLY A 431 40.66 -0.01 -6.96
N ASN A 432 40.11 -0.40 -5.81
CA ASN A 432 40.21 0.28 -4.53
C ASN A 432 41.40 -0.22 -3.67
N ALA A 433 41.93 -1.39 -3.97
CA ALA A 433 42.90 -2.05 -3.10
C ALA A 433 44.18 -1.19 -2.85
N GLY A 434 44.49 -0.97 -1.58
CA GLY A 434 45.69 -0.25 -1.14
C GLY A 434 45.63 1.27 -1.28
N VAL A 435 44.51 1.85 -1.71
CA VAL A 435 44.30 3.29 -1.87
C VAL A 435 43.00 3.72 -1.18
N SER A 436 42.73 5.03 -1.13
CA SER A 436 41.41 5.54 -0.78
C SER A 436 40.40 5.06 -1.82
N SER A 437 39.25 4.61 -1.36
CA SER A 437 38.19 4.04 -2.21
C SER A 437 37.73 5.07 -3.26
N LYS A 438 37.75 4.71 -4.52
CA LYS A 438 37.14 5.46 -5.62
C LYS A 438 35.64 5.25 -5.68
N THR A 439 35.19 4.09 -5.22
CA THR A 439 33.79 3.68 -5.18
C THR A 439 33.52 2.93 -3.89
N ILE A 440 32.45 3.30 -3.22
CA ILE A 440 31.99 2.65 -1.99
C ILE A 440 30.52 2.23 -2.12
N LEU A 441 30.07 1.33 -1.26
CA LEU A 441 28.66 1.22 -0.93
C LEU A 441 28.36 2.12 0.28
N ARG A 442 27.30 2.89 0.17
CA ARG A 442 26.82 3.79 1.22
C ARG A 442 25.40 3.39 1.64
N ASN A 443 25.01 3.72 2.87
CA ASN A 443 23.61 3.76 3.27
C ASN A 443 23.11 5.21 3.17
N SER A 444 21.92 5.40 2.63
CA SER A 444 21.10 6.61 2.82
C SER A 444 20.16 6.33 3.98
N VAL A 445 20.42 6.92 5.11
CA VAL A 445 19.65 6.74 6.34
C VAL A 445 18.51 7.75 6.37
N ASN A 446 17.32 7.28 6.69
CA ASN A 446 16.09 8.07 6.77
C ASN A 446 15.39 7.70 8.08
N ASN A 447 15.78 8.35 9.19
CA ASN A 447 15.15 8.13 10.48
C ASN A 447 13.97 9.08 10.65
N HIS A 448 12.89 8.59 11.22
CA HIS A 448 11.66 9.34 11.41
C HIS A 448 11.24 9.35 12.89
N SER A 449 10.76 10.47 13.37
CA SER A 449 10.03 10.59 14.63
C SER A 449 8.69 11.25 14.34
N TRP A 450 7.62 10.63 14.77
CA TRP A 450 6.27 11.03 14.43
C TRP A 450 5.33 10.86 15.62
N TYR A 451 4.61 11.92 15.98
CA TYR A 451 3.67 11.94 17.10
C TYR A 451 2.40 12.69 16.68
N GLY A 452 1.27 12.23 17.14
CA GLY A 452 0.03 12.92 16.85
C GLY A 452 -1.11 12.58 17.80
N ILE A 453 -2.13 13.41 17.69
CA ILE A 453 -3.41 13.25 18.36
C ILE A 453 -4.52 13.52 17.35
N LEU A 454 -5.51 12.65 17.34
CA LEU A 454 -6.75 12.78 16.60
C LEU A 454 -7.89 12.68 17.62
N ALA A 455 -8.75 13.69 17.67
CA ALA A 455 -9.91 13.68 18.53
C ALA A 455 -11.17 14.00 17.70
N ASN A 456 -12.25 13.28 17.95
CA ASN A 456 -13.53 13.46 17.28
C ASN A 456 -14.68 13.39 18.28
N LEU A 457 -15.43 14.48 18.37
CA LEU A 457 -16.66 14.59 19.15
C LEU A 457 -17.85 14.42 18.21
N ASN A 458 -18.67 13.39 18.46
CA ASN A 458 -19.93 13.18 17.73
C ASN A 458 -21.10 13.49 18.65
N HIS A 459 -22.07 14.22 18.12
CA HIS A 459 -23.28 14.60 18.87
C HIS A 459 -24.55 14.41 18.03
N ASN A 460 -25.42 13.52 18.46
CA ASN A 460 -26.74 13.33 17.86
C ASN A 460 -27.69 14.39 18.40
N ILE A 461 -28.03 15.38 17.58
CA ILE A 461 -28.99 16.44 17.94
C ILE A 461 -30.37 15.80 18.21
N ASP A 462 -30.81 14.99 17.26
CA ASP A 462 -32.00 14.18 17.28
C ASP A 462 -31.83 12.86 16.53
N GLN A 463 -32.92 12.19 16.16
CA GLN A 463 -32.88 10.89 15.43
C GLN A 463 -32.34 11.03 13.99
N ASN A 464 -32.40 12.21 13.41
CA ASN A 464 -32.05 12.46 12.01
C ASN A 464 -30.79 13.30 11.84
N TRP A 465 -30.46 14.17 12.79
CA TRP A 465 -29.35 15.10 12.68
C TRP A 465 -28.21 14.76 13.62
N ALA A 466 -27.00 14.69 13.06
CA ALA A 466 -25.76 14.52 13.80
C ALA A 466 -24.73 15.60 13.44
N LEU A 467 -23.93 15.97 14.43
CA LEU A 467 -22.77 16.84 14.32
C LEU A 467 -21.51 16.07 14.69
N SER A 468 -20.48 16.26 13.89
CA SER A 468 -19.12 15.82 14.23
C SER A 468 -18.19 17.02 14.21
N PHE A 469 -17.33 17.12 15.21
CA PHE A 469 -16.29 18.14 15.29
C PHE A 469 -14.99 17.51 15.79
N GLY A 470 -13.85 17.84 15.16
CA GLY A 470 -12.61 17.21 15.58
C GLY A 470 -11.35 17.99 15.27
N LEU A 471 -10.27 17.47 15.84
CA LEU A 471 -8.91 17.99 15.77
C LEU A 471 -7.99 16.87 15.28
N ASP A 472 -7.11 17.18 14.32
CA ASP A 472 -5.96 16.35 13.92
C ASP A 472 -4.70 17.21 14.05
N ALA A 473 -3.80 16.84 14.98
CA ALA A 473 -2.54 17.51 15.16
C ALA A 473 -1.39 16.49 15.20
N ARG A 474 -0.32 16.79 14.47
CA ARG A 474 0.85 15.91 14.40
C ARG A 474 2.13 16.69 14.13
N THR A 475 3.22 16.14 14.62
CA THR A 475 4.56 16.62 14.34
C THR A 475 5.41 15.48 13.83
N TYR A 476 6.23 15.77 12.84
CA TYR A 476 7.13 14.84 12.18
C TYR A 476 8.50 15.46 12.08
N LYS A 477 9.52 14.64 12.31
CA LYS A 477 10.90 14.96 12.04
C LYS A 477 11.57 13.82 11.30
N GLY A 478 12.10 14.11 10.10
CA GLY A 478 12.98 13.25 9.34
C GLY A 478 14.44 13.62 9.55
N GLU A 479 15.31 12.66 9.85
CA GLU A 479 16.77 12.82 9.88
C GLU A 479 17.35 12.07 8.67
N HIS A 480 18.05 12.80 7.79
CA HIS A 480 18.58 12.28 6.54
C HIS A 480 20.09 12.49 6.48
N PHE A 481 20.84 11.40 6.38
CA PHE A 481 22.28 11.43 6.19
C PHE A 481 22.77 10.21 5.43
N ARG A 482 24.03 10.23 4.99
CA ARG A 482 24.71 9.04 4.47
C ARG A 482 25.83 8.60 5.39
N GLU A 483 26.16 7.31 5.28
CA GLU A 483 27.27 6.67 5.95
C GLU A 483 27.90 5.61 5.07
N VAL A 484 29.16 5.27 5.27
CA VAL A 484 29.84 4.20 4.53
C VAL A 484 29.27 2.87 5.01
N ARG A 485 28.76 2.07 4.06
CA ARG A 485 28.36 0.69 4.30
C ARG A 485 29.52 -0.26 4.11
N ASP A 486 30.28 -0.11 3.01
CA ASP A 486 31.44 -0.94 2.66
C ASP A 486 32.41 -0.13 1.80
N LEU A 487 33.67 -0.12 2.19
CA LEU A 487 34.75 0.57 1.47
C LEU A 487 35.17 -0.17 0.19
N MET A 488 34.59 -1.34 -0.10
CA MET A 488 34.86 -2.14 -1.28
C MET A 488 36.37 -2.39 -1.48
N GLY A 489 37.06 -2.81 -0.42
CA GLY A 489 38.49 -3.15 -0.44
C GLY A 489 39.47 -1.99 -0.32
N GLY A 490 39.02 -0.76 -0.24
CA GLY A 490 39.85 0.42 -0.04
C GLY A 490 40.18 0.68 1.44
N ASN A 491 41.16 1.58 1.68
CA ASN A 491 41.61 1.92 3.04
C ASN A 491 40.65 2.87 3.75
N ASP A 492 40.07 3.81 3.02
CA ASP A 492 39.15 4.83 3.52
C ASP A 492 38.31 5.43 2.38
N TRP A 493 37.35 6.26 2.72
CA TRP A 493 36.61 7.15 1.84
C TRP A 493 36.97 8.59 2.20
N VAL A 494 37.53 9.35 1.26
CA VAL A 494 37.83 10.77 1.44
C VAL A 494 36.64 11.61 0.99
N GLU A 495 36.00 12.26 1.94
CA GLU A 495 34.86 13.15 1.71
C GLU A 495 35.33 14.59 1.51
N SER A 496 34.94 15.21 0.40
CA SER A 496 35.18 16.64 0.16
C SER A 496 33.89 17.41 0.41
N PHE A 497 33.93 18.42 1.27
CA PHE A 497 32.80 19.30 1.53
C PHE A 497 32.59 20.29 0.37
N LYS A 498 31.36 20.53 -0.03
CA LYS A 498 31.01 21.44 -1.12
C LYS A 498 31.32 22.90 -0.80
N TYR A 499 31.24 23.27 0.46
CA TYR A 499 31.48 24.61 0.97
C TYR A 499 32.43 24.55 2.18
N ALA A 500 33.60 23.95 2.01
CA ALA A 500 34.64 23.96 3.03
C ALA A 500 35.15 25.38 3.25
N VAL A 501 35.06 25.87 4.47
CA VAL A 501 35.74 27.12 4.89
C VAL A 501 37.18 26.79 5.16
N ASP A 502 38.11 27.58 4.54
CA ASP A 502 39.55 27.62 4.74
C ASP A 502 40.19 26.39 5.39
N GLY A 503 40.78 25.51 4.57
CA GLY A 503 41.73 24.50 4.99
C GLY A 503 41.22 23.10 5.27
N ASP A 504 39.92 22.83 5.26
CA ASP A 504 39.38 21.48 5.41
C ASP A 504 39.39 20.76 4.06
N ALA A 505 40.48 20.12 3.71
CA ALA A 505 40.72 19.47 2.40
C ALA A 505 39.94 18.16 2.23
N GLY A 506 39.10 17.82 3.17
CA GLY A 506 38.30 16.61 3.13
C GLY A 506 38.40 15.82 4.44
N ARG A 507 37.40 14.96 4.64
CA ARG A 507 37.31 14.08 5.79
C ARG A 507 37.55 12.64 5.40
N SER A 508 38.57 12.00 5.98
CA SER A 508 38.79 10.56 5.81
C SER A 508 37.80 9.75 6.69
N GLN A 509 37.13 8.77 6.10
CA GLN A 509 36.17 7.90 6.77
C GLN A 509 36.59 6.44 6.62
N THR A 510 36.94 5.81 7.72
CA THR A 510 37.38 4.40 7.75
C THR A 510 36.33 3.45 8.27
N ARG A 511 35.24 3.94 8.85
CA ARG A 511 34.22 3.13 9.49
C ARG A 511 33.24 2.55 8.46
N ASN A 512 33.15 1.22 8.42
CA ASN A 512 32.06 0.51 7.77
C ASN A 512 30.88 0.37 8.72
N VAL A 513 29.66 0.54 8.21
CA VAL A 513 28.43 0.36 8.98
C VAL A 513 27.61 -0.76 8.37
N ASP A 514 27.61 -1.92 9.04
CA ASP A 514 26.80 -3.06 8.62
C ASP A 514 25.31 -2.84 8.95
N PRO A 515 24.42 -2.75 7.95
CA PRO A 515 22.99 -2.59 8.17
C PRO A 515 22.33 -3.82 8.82
N ASN A 516 23.05 -4.96 8.89
CA ASN A 516 22.56 -6.16 9.61
C ASN A 516 22.79 -6.08 11.11
N SER A 517 23.62 -5.14 11.57
CA SER A 517 23.88 -5.01 13.00
C SER A 517 22.62 -4.57 13.72
N THR A 518 22.16 -5.38 14.67
CA THR A 518 21.04 -5.02 15.56
C THR A 518 21.33 -3.76 16.39
N ALA A 519 22.60 -3.42 16.58
CA ALA A 519 23.02 -2.18 17.23
C ALA A 519 22.59 -0.93 16.46
N LEU A 520 22.40 -0.99 15.15
CA LEU A 520 21.94 0.16 14.33
C LEU A 520 20.55 0.66 14.76
N TRP A 521 19.72 -0.17 15.37
CA TRP A 521 18.39 0.24 15.81
C TRP A 521 18.40 1.18 17.01
N PHE A 522 19.49 1.14 17.79
CA PHE A 522 19.65 1.87 19.03
C PHE A 522 20.82 2.87 19.00
N VAL A 523 21.80 2.69 18.10
CA VAL A 523 22.98 3.53 18.02
C VAL A 523 22.83 4.57 16.91
N LYS A 524 22.99 5.83 17.26
CA LYS A 524 23.00 6.95 16.31
C LYS A 524 24.40 7.08 15.70
N THR A 525 24.48 7.19 14.37
CA THR A 525 25.76 7.45 13.70
C THR A 525 26.28 8.83 14.06
N PRO A 526 27.49 8.95 14.62
CA PRO A 526 28.09 10.23 14.94
C PRO A 526 28.17 11.15 13.72
N ALA A 527 28.01 12.46 13.90
CA ALA A 527 28.08 13.42 12.80
C ALA A 527 29.42 13.35 12.04
N ALA A 528 30.52 13.05 12.73
CA ALA A 528 31.81 12.84 12.10
C ALA A 528 31.88 11.67 11.10
N ASN A 529 30.97 10.73 11.17
CA ASN A 529 30.91 9.55 10.30
C ASN A 529 29.85 9.69 9.20
N ARG A 530 29.19 10.84 9.12
CA ARG A 530 28.21 11.12 8.08
C ARG A 530 28.90 11.68 6.84
N ILE A 531 28.49 11.24 5.68
CA ILE A 531 29.08 11.61 4.38
C ILE A 531 28.00 12.14 3.44
N ALA A 532 28.41 12.88 2.43
CA ALA A 532 27.62 13.36 1.29
C ALA A 532 26.45 14.30 1.63
N TYR A 533 25.69 14.09 2.69
CA TYR A 533 24.69 15.01 3.24
C TYR A 533 24.32 14.67 4.68
N ASP A 534 23.87 15.69 5.42
CA ASP A 534 23.32 15.59 6.79
C ASP A 534 22.29 16.69 6.98
N ASN A 535 21.00 16.33 6.93
CA ASN A 535 19.90 17.29 7.07
C ASN A 535 18.72 16.71 7.82
N ASP A 536 17.92 17.60 8.43
CA ASP A 536 16.64 17.28 9.05
C ASP A 536 15.52 18.03 8.33
N GLY A 537 14.37 17.37 8.15
CA GLY A 537 13.11 17.98 7.77
C GLY A 537 12.11 17.92 8.93
N THR A 538 11.42 19.02 9.20
CA THR A 538 10.36 19.05 10.21
C THR A 538 9.05 19.52 9.57
N ASN A 539 7.99 18.76 9.81
CA ASN A 539 6.62 19.08 9.40
C ASN A 539 5.73 19.09 10.64
N THR A 540 5.09 20.22 10.91
CA THR A 540 4.06 20.32 11.96
C THR A 540 2.72 20.64 11.30
N TYR A 541 1.74 19.83 11.59
CA TYR A 541 0.40 19.90 11.04
C TYR A 541 -0.61 20.06 12.15
N ALA A 542 -1.59 20.95 11.96
CA ALA A 542 -2.77 21.05 12.80
C ALA A 542 -3.99 21.36 11.94
N GLY A 543 -5.04 20.58 12.10
CA GLY A 543 -6.29 20.71 11.34
C GLY A 543 -7.52 20.60 12.24
N LEU A 544 -8.51 21.43 11.97
CA LEU A 544 -9.84 21.33 12.53
C LEU A 544 -10.81 20.86 11.45
N PHE A 545 -11.75 20.02 11.80
CA PHE A 545 -12.76 19.53 10.89
C PHE A 545 -14.13 19.53 11.55
N GLY A 546 -15.16 19.71 10.75
CA GLY A 546 -16.55 19.65 11.18
C GLY A 546 -17.44 19.09 10.11
N GLN A 547 -18.48 18.35 10.51
CA GLN A 547 -19.45 17.75 9.61
C GLN A 547 -20.83 17.79 10.26
N ILE A 548 -21.84 18.16 9.46
CA ILE A 548 -23.24 18.00 9.79
C ILE A 548 -23.82 16.91 8.89
N GLU A 549 -24.59 16.03 9.45
CA GLU A 549 -25.25 14.91 8.77
C GLU A 549 -26.74 14.93 9.00
N TYR A 550 -27.50 14.61 7.97
CA TYR A 550 -28.92 14.30 8.03
C TYR A 550 -29.15 12.87 7.51
N ASN A 551 -29.84 12.07 8.26
CA ASN A 551 -30.20 10.71 7.87
C ASN A 551 -31.67 10.42 8.23
N ASP A 552 -32.45 10.00 7.25
CA ASP A 552 -33.73 9.32 7.42
C ASP A 552 -33.81 8.08 6.53
N ASP A 553 -34.94 7.38 6.50
CA ASP A 553 -35.10 6.15 5.69
C ASP A 553 -34.90 6.37 4.20
N LYS A 554 -35.14 7.59 3.69
CA LYS A 554 -35.09 7.92 2.28
C LYS A 554 -33.88 8.73 1.88
N ILE A 555 -33.43 9.64 2.74
CA ILE A 555 -32.41 10.64 2.40
C ILE A 555 -31.28 10.57 3.42
N SER A 556 -30.05 10.52 2.94
CA SER A 556 -28.87 10.81 3.74
C SER A 556 -28.10 11.94 3.09
N ALA A 557 -27.70 12.92 3.86
CA ALA A 557 -26.92 14.05 3.35
C ALA A 557 -25.85 14.48 4.34
N PHE A 558 -24.74 15.01 3.87
CA PHE A 558 -23.73 15.59 4.72
C PHE A 558 -23.13 16.85 4.11
N LEU A 559 -22.62 17.73 4.97
CA LEU A 559 -21.75 18.84 4.62
C LEU A 559 -20.56 18.81 5.57
N SER A 560 -19.36 18.77 5.01
CA SER A 560 -18.09 18.67 5.77
C SER A 560 -17.15 19.79 5.34
N SER A 561 -16.42 20.36 6.29
CA SER A 561 -15.37 21.34 6.03
C SER A 561 -14.18 21.09 6.95
N THR A 562 -12.98 21.34 6.42
CA THR A 562 -11.74 21.29 7.18
C THR A 562 -10.91 22.53 6.90
N VAL A 563 -10.15 22.95 7.88
CA VAL A 563 -9.08 23.93 7.73
C VAL A 563 -7.84 23.40 8.42
N SER A 564 -6.68 23.53 7.78
CA SER A 564 -5.42 23.03 8.33
C SER A 564 -4.29 24.01 8.10
N SER A 565 -3.30 23.95 8.98
CA SER A 565 -2.04 24.68 8.90
C SER A 565 -0.90 23.68 8.88
N THR A 566 0.01 23.81 7.92
CA THR A 566 1.24 23.01 7.85
C THR A 566 2.45 23.91 7.88
N THR A 567 3.36 23.66 8.80
CA THR A 567 4.61 24.41 8.94
C THR A 567 5.78 23.49 8.58
N TYR A 568 6.60 23.95 7.66
CA TYR A 568 7.80 23.27 7.19
C TYR A 568 9.04 23.99 7.65
N LYS A 569 10.07 23.23 8.07
CA LYS A 569 11.39 23.75 8.41
C LYS A 569 12.47 22.74 8.03
N ARG A 570 13.58 23.20 7.48
CA ARG A 570 14.71 22.38 7.09
C ARG A 570 15.99 22.82 7.81
N ILE A 571 16.79 21.85 8.22
CA ILE A 571 18.12 22.07 8.79
C ILE A 571 19.11 21.29 7.92
N ASP A 572 20.19 21.95 7.46
CA ASP A 572 21.23 21.33 6.66
C ASP A 572 22.60 21.61 7.29
N ARG A 573 23.23 20.55 7.80
CA ARG A 573 24.51 20.64 8.52
C ARG A 573 25.70 20.35 7.62
N TYR A 574 25.46 19.91 6.40
CA TYR A 574 26.50 19.51 5.46
C TYR A 574 26.83 20.62 4.45
N ASN A 575 25.82 21.15 3.76
CA ASN A 575 26.02 22.15 2.73
C ASN A 575 26.36 23.54 3.28
N TYR A 576 26.08 23.81 4.55
CA TYR A 576 26.26 25.12 5.20
C TYR A 576 27.26 25.09 6.35
N VAL A 577 28.16 24.10 6.41
CA VAL A 577 29.22 24.04 7.41
C VAL A 577 30.16 25.23 7.21
N GLY A 578 30.26 26.05 8.24
CA GLY A 578 31.23 27.18 8.27
C GLY A 578 30.88 28.38 7.41
N VAL A 579 29.69 28.43 6.80
CA VAL A 579 29.25 29.62 6.07
C VAL A 579 28.74 30.65 7.10
N SER A 580 29.61 31.53 7.53
CA SER A 580 29.24 32.78 8.20
C SER A 580 29.14 33.87 7.16
N ASN A 581 27.99 34.49 7.09
CA ASN A 581 27.67 35.75 6.40
C ASN A 581 27.36 35.73 4.90
N GLY A 582 26.14 36.10 4.63
CA GLY A 582 25.66 36.59 3.35
C GLY A 582 25.03 35.50 2.49
N GLY A 583 25.05 34.26 2.92
CA GLY A 583 24.40 33.24 2.13
C GLY A 583 23.23 32.66 2.84
N THR A 584 23.33 31.56 3.40
CA THR A 584 22.20 30.75 3.81
C THR A 584 22.46 30.20 5.19
N ALA A 585 21.51 30.36 6.07
CA ALA A 585 21.57 29.81 7.41
C ALA A 585 21.50 28.30 7.38
N ILE A 586 22.12 27.63 8.38
CA ILE A 586 21.98 26.17 8.59
C ILE A 586 20.50 25.76 8.66
N GLU A 587 19.66 26.64 9.23
CA GLU A 587 18.22 26.46 9.33
C GLU A 587 17.51 27.33 8.29
N SER A 588 16.54 26.75 7.60
CA SER A 588 15.62 27.52 6.74
C SER A 588 14.68 28.38 7.58
N GLU A 589 14.09 29.36 6.95
CA GLU A 589 12.88 30.00 7.48
C GLU A 589 11.76 28.97 7.65
N GLY A 590 10.91 29.18 8.63
CA GLY A 590 9.69 28.39 8.82
C GLY A 590 8.64 28.80 7.79
N VAL A 591 8.16 27.88 6.97
CA VAL A 591 7.12 28.13 5.96
C VAL A 591 5.80 27.60 6.46
N ASN A 592 4.83 28.47 6.67
CA ASN A 592 3.48 28.11 7.09
C ASN A 592 2.49 28.26 5.94
N ILE A 593 1.72 27.19 5.66
CA ILE A 593 0.76 27.16 4.55
C ILE A 593 -0.58 26.65 5.06
N ILE A 594 -1.66 27.34 4.69
CA ILE A 594 -3.03 26.98 5.04
C ILE A 594 -3.63 26.09 3.94
N GLY A 595 -4.23 24.99 4.34
CA GLY A 595 -5.04 24.13 3.51
C GLY A 595 -6.52 24.17 3.92
N TYR A 596 -7.40 23.79 3.03
CA TYR A 596 -8.83 23.67 3.33
C TYR A 596 -9.50 22.60 2.47
N THR A 597 -10.61 22.08 2.98
CA THR A 597 -11.51 21.17 2.23
C THR A 597 -12.95 21.60 2.49
N ALA A 598 -13.78 21.54 1.48
CA ALA A 598 -15.23 21.64 1.59
C ALA A 598 -15.88 20.59 0.69
N LYS A 599 -16.75 19.76 1.25
CA LYS A 599 -17.42 18.69 0.52
C LYS A 599 -18.81 18.44 1.07
N GLY A 600 -19.71 17.98 0.20
CA GLY A 600 -21.05 17.62 0.56
C GLY A 600 -21.63 16.57 -0.38
N GLY A 601 -22.49 15.75 0.16
CA GLY A 601 -23.13 14.68 -0.59
C GLY A 601 -24.55 14.46 -0.15
N ILE A 602 -25.34 13.89 -1.06
CA ILE A 602 -26.71 13.48 -0.82
C ILE A 602 -26.92 12.08 -1.41
N ASN A 603 -27.58 11.23 -0.67
CA ASN A 603 -28.04 9.92 -1.10
C ASN A 603 -29.57 9.87 -1.01
N TYR A 604 -30.20 9.26 -2.00
CA TYR A 604 -31.64 8.99 -2.03
C TYR A 604 -31.92 7.51 -2.20
N ASN A 605 -32.50 6.89 -1.20
CA ASN A 605 -32.94 5.51 -1.21
C ASN A 605 -34.27 5.38 -1.97
N MET A 606 -34.19 5.00 -3.27
CA MET A 606 -35.36 4.83 -4.13
C MET A 606 -36.21 3.65 -3.71
N SER A 607 -35.60 2.64 -3.12
CA SER A 607 -36.23 1.44 -2.59
C SER A 607 -35.35 0.83 -1.46
N PRO A 608 -35.83 -0.16 -0.71
CA PRO A 608 -34.99 -0.89 0.25
C PRO A 608 -33.70 -1.49 -0.36
N LYS A 609 -33.64 -1.69 -1.67
CA LYS A 609 -32.53 -2.34 -2.38
C LYS A 609 -31.75 -1.41 -3.31
N SER A 610 -32.21 -0.20 -3.57
CA SER A 610 -31.56 0.69 -4.53
C SER A 610 -31.50 2.13 -4.08
N ASN A 611 -30.39 2.77 -4.39
CA ASN A 611 -30.14 4.18 -4.11
C ASN A 611 -29.36 4.86 -5.23
N VAL A 612 -29.45 6.18 -5.28
CA VAL A 612 -28.61 7.06 -6.07
C VAL A 612 -27.96 8.09 -5.14
N TYR A 613 -26.77 8.52 -5.49
CA TYR A 613 -26.10 9.58 -4.73
C TYR A 613 -25.35 10.55 -5.64
N LEU A 614 -25.14 11.76 -5.10
CA LEU A 614 -24.30 12.80 -5.65
C LEU A 614 -23.33 13.26 -4.57
N ASN A 615 -22.05 13.40 -4.91
CA ASN A 615 -21.01 13.94 -4.05
C ASN A 615 -20.24 15.03 -4.79
N LEU A 616 -20.01 16.16 -4.13
CA LEU A 616 -19.26 17.30 -4.64
C LEU A 616 -18.22 17.71 -3.62
N GLY A 617 -17.06 18.16 -4.09
CA GLY A 617 -16.06 18.66 -3.16
C GLY A 617 -14.94 19.42 -3.83
N THR A 618 -14.35 20.29 -3.03
CA THR A 618 -13.14 21.04 -3.38
C THR A 618 -12.16 20.97 -2.24
N PHE A 619 -10.87 20.95 -2.55
CA PHE A 619 -9.86 21.09 -1.53
C PHE A 619 -8.63 21.83 -2.07
N SER A 620 -7.87 22.39 -1.14
CA SER A 620 -6.59 23.03 -1.36
C SER A 620 -5.61 22.50 -0.32
N ARG A 621 -4.50 21.88 -0.78
CA ARG A 621 -3.47 21.36 0.10
C ARG A 621 -2.12 22.00 -0.16
N PRO A 622 -1.29 22.17 0.88
CA PRO A 622 0.11 22.50 0.72
C PRO A 622 0.85 21.47 -0.13
N PRO A 623 1.83 21.86 -0.95
CA PRO A 623 2.73 20.93 -1.60
C PRO A 623 3.53 20.11 -0.55
N PHE A 624 4.04 18.97 -0.95
CA PHE A 624 4.87 18.15 -0.05
C PHE A 624 6.19 18.84 0.28
N PHE A 625 6.77 18.50 1.44
CA PHE A 625 8.02 19.06 1.95
C PHE A 625 9.15 19.04 0.90
N ASN A 626 9.29 17.93 0.17
CA ASN A 626 10.32 17.78 -0.87
C ASN A 626 10.21 18.80 -2.00
N PHE A 627 9.04 19.39 -2.22
CA PHE A 627 8.80 20.42 -3.22
C PHE A 627 9.00 21.83 -2.65
N VAL A 628 8.74 22.03 -1.35
CA VAL A 628 8.85 23.34 -0.70
C VAL A 628 10.27 23.89 -0.75
N PHE A 629 11.28 23.00 -0.61
CA PHE A 629 12.69 23.38 -0.60
C PHE A 629 13.36 22.93 -1.89
N THR A 630 13.81 23.92 -2.68
CA THR A 630 14.40 23.71 -4.00
C THR A 630 15.67 22.88 -3.92
N ASN A 631 15.75 21.82 -4.72
CA ASN A 631 16.93 20.98 -4.94
C ASN A 631 17.67 20.58 -3.64
N TYR A 632 16.93 20.22 -2.58
CA TYR A 632 17.46 19.87 -1.25
C TYR A 632 18.27 20.97 -0.56
N GLN A 633 17.93 22.23 -0.80
CA GLN A 633 18.58 23.37 -0.16
C GLN A 633 17.61 24.07 0.80
N ASN A 634 18.13 24.98 1.64
CA ASN A 634 17.29 25.77 2.54
C ASN A 634 16.61 26.97 1.82
N VAL A 635 16.39 26.85 0.51
CA VAL A 635 15.76 27.89 -0.32
C VAL A 635 14.34 27.44 -0.65
N VAL A 636 13.38 28.28 -0.30
CA VAL A 636 11.96 28.02 -0.58
C VAL A 636 11.65 28.29 -2.05
N VAL A 637 10.83 27.44 -2.65
CA VAL A 637 10.32 27.65 -4.02
C VAL A 637 9.44 28.90 -4.07
N ASP A 638 9.63 29.76 -5.07
CA ASP A 638 8.84 30.97 -5.26
C ASP A 638 8.36 31.07 -6.72
N PRO A 639 7.04 31.20 -6.99
CA PRO A 639 5.95 31.20 -6.01
C PRO A 639 5.59 29.79 -5.52
N LEU A 640 5.40 29.63 -4.22
CA LEU A 640 4.90 28.41 -3.61
C LEU A 640 3.36 28.41 -3.65
N LYS A 641 2.76 27.46 -4.35
CA LYS A 641 1.30 27.36 -4.54
C LYS A 641 0.73 26.10 -3.93
N ASN A 642 -0.48 26.19 -3.40
CA ASN A 642 -1.27 25.03 -3.03
C ASN A 642 -1.77 24.28 -4.28
N GLU A 643 -1.71 22.97 -4.22
CA GLU A 643 -2.46 22.13 -5.16
C GLU A 643 -3.95 22.17 -4.81
N LYS A 644 -4.81 22.19 -5.83
CA LYS A 644 -6.26 22.20 -5.68
C LYS A 644 -6.90 21.06 -6.45
N ALA A 645 -8.03 20.56 -5.96
CA ALA A 645 -8.86 19.66 -6.74
C ALA A 645 -10.34 19.98 -6.56
N ASN A 646 -11.07 19.87 -7.66
CA ASN A 646 -12.52 19.96 -7.72
C ASN A 646 -13.05 18.61 -8.22
N SER A 647 -13.99 18.01 -7.50
CA SER A 647 -14.51 16.71 -7.87
C SER A 647 -16.02 16.62 -7.76
N MET A 648 -16.60 15.86 -8.69
CA MET A 648 -18.00 15.49 -8.72
C MET A 648 -18.13 13.98 -8.95
N GLU A 649 -19.01 13.34 -8.19
CA GLU A 649 -19.37 11.94 -8.36
C GLU A 649 -20.88 11.77 -8.35
N ILE A 650 -21.39 10.91 -9.25
CA ILE A 650 -22.75 10.41 -9.23
C ILE A 650 -22.73 8.90 -9.27
N GLY A 651 -23.48 8.26 -8.39
CA GLY A 651 -23.49 6.80 -8.32
C GLY A 651 -24.88 6.22 -8.12
N TYR A 652 -24.99 4.95 -8.50
CA TYR A 652 -26.16 4.10 -8.30
C TYR A 652 -25.73 2.80 -7.65
N ALA A 653 -26.48 2.32 -6.68
CA ALA A 653 -26.28 0.99 -6.13
C ALA A 653 -27.61 0.21 -6.08
N PHE A 654 -27.52 -1.06 -6.41
CA PHE A 654 -28.56 -2.07 -6.17
C PHE A 654 -27.94 -3.19 -5.35
N ILE A 655 -28.46 -3.41 -4.16
CA ILE A 655 -27.96 -4.40 -3.22
C ILE A 655 -29.15 -5.27 -2.76
N SER A 656 -29.05 -6.55 -3.06
CA SER A 656 -30.00 -7.56 -2.62
C SER A 656 -29.24 -8.76 -2.06
N ARG A 657 -29.94 -9.72 -1.50
CA ARG A 657 -29.35 -10.96 -0.93
C ARG A 657 -28.37 -11.66 -1.87
N ASN A 658 -28.71 -11.74 -3.15
CA ASN A 658 -27.91 -12.52 -4.12
C ASN A 658 -27.20 -11.69 -5.17
N VAL A 659 -27.47 -10.40 -5.26
CA VAL A 659 -26.90 -9.54 -6.31
C VAL A 659 -26.52 -8.19 -5.72
N LYS A 660 -25.30 -7.79 -5.97
CA LYS A 660 -24.78 -6.44 -5.70
C LYS A 660 -24.33 -5.84 -7.04
N LEU A 661 -24.83 -4.65 -7.37
CA LEU A 661 -24.42 -3.87 -8.52
C LEU A 661 -24.17 -2.44 -8.05
N LYS A 662 -22.99 -1.91 -8.33
CA LYS A 662 -22.67 -0.50 -8.13
C LYS A 662 -22.18 0.08 -9.45
N ALA A 663 -22.66 1.27 -9.80
CA ALA A 663 -22.23 2.05 -10.96
C ALA A 663 -21.88 3.45 -10.50
N ASN A 664 -20.78 3.98 -10.98
CA ASN A 664 -20.29 5.28 -10.54
C ASN A 664 -19.64 6.04 -11.70
N TYR A 665 -19.99 7.30 -11.86
CA TYR A 665 -19.34 8.22 -12.79
C TYR A 665 -18.71 9.36 -12.00
N TYR A 666 -17.47 9.72 -12.33
CA TYR A 666 -16.72 10.77 -11.65
C TYR A 666 -15.99 11.67 -12.61
N VAL A 667 -15.79 12.90 -12.16
CA VAL A 667 -14.93 13.92 -12.80
C VAL A 667 -14.16 14.62 -11.70
N THR A 668 -12.83 14.64 -11.82
CA THR A 668 -11.92 15.35 -10.91
C THR A 668 -10.95 16.19 -11.72
N GLU A 669 -10.97 17.47 -11.48
CA GLU A 669 -10.00 18.44 -12.01
C GLU A 669 -8.91 18.63 -10.95
N TRP A 670 -7.64 18.50 -11.34
CA TRP A 670 -6.48 18.76 -10.51
C TRP A 670 -5.74 19.98 -11.04
N ILE A 671 -5.53 20.98 -10.19
CA ILE A 671 -5.04 22.30 -10.54
C ILE A 671 -3.76 22.57 -9.74
N ASP A 672 -2.78 23.23 -10.36
CA ASP A 672 -1.51 23.63 -9.77
C ASP A 672 -0.72 22.45 -9.15
N LYS A 673 -0.76 21.26 -9.78
CA LYS A 673 0.03 20.13 -9.33
C LYS A 673 1.51 20.47 -9.37
N SER A 674 2.22 20.08 -8.31
CA SER A 674 3.66 20.18 -8.18
C SER A 674 4.34 18.83 -8.48
N LEU A 675 5.34 18.83 -9.36
CA LEU A 675 6.11 17.66 -9.77
C LEU A 675 7.61 17.92 -9.56
N LEU A 676 8.33 16.91 -9.13
CA LEU A 676 9.79 16.89 -9.05
C LEU A 676 10.33 15.73 -9.90
N SER A 677 11.19 16.04 -10.85
CA SER A 677 11.89 15.01 -11.62
C SER A 677 12.89 14.21 -10.77
N GLY A 678 13.40 13.12 -11.30
CA GLY A 678 14.64 12.51 -10.84
C GLY A 678 15.82 13.50 -10.89
N ARG A 679 17.00 13.10 -10.42
CA ARG A 679 18.23 13.86 -10.63
C ARG A 679 18.68 13.73 -12.10
N ILE A 680 19.05 14.85 -12.66
CA ILE A 680 19.40 15.03 -14.06
C ILE A 680 20.65 15.92 -14.18
N PRO A 681 21.45 15.84 -15.24
CA PRO A 681 22.52 16.79 -15.51
C PRO A 681 21.97 18.22 -15.60
N ALA A 682 22.60 19.15 -14.93
CA ALA A 682 22.25 20.57 -15.03
C ALA A 682 22.87 21.20 -16.28
N PRO A 683 22.19 22.14 -16.97
CA PRO A 683 22.82 23.00 -17.94
C PRO A 683 24.00 23.76 -17.29
N GLY A 684 25.17 23.74 -17.89
CA GLY A 684 26.37 24.34 -17.29
C GLY A 684 27.19 23.43 -16.36
N GLY A 685 26.75 22.21 -16.15
CA GLY A 685 27.41 21.17 -15.34
C GLY A 685 26.78 20.96 -13.98
N GLY A 686 27.18 19.86 -13.31
CA GLY A 686 26.59 19.43 -12.06
C GLY A 686 25.27 18.64 -12.27
N GLN A 687 24.45 18.60 -11.26
CA GLN A 687 23.13 17.94 -11.31
C GLN A 687 22.04 18.88 -10.81
N THR A 688 20.81 18.63 -11.22
CA THR A 688 19.63 19.36 -10.79
C THR A 688 18.43 18.43 -10.69
N ARG A 689 17.28 18.99 -10.34
CA ARG A 689 15.96 18.39 -10.51
C ARG A 689 15.07 19.40 -11.19
N ALA A 690 14.27 18.96 -12.14
CA ALA A 690 13.23 19.81 -12.67
C ALA A 690 12.11 19.95 -11.63
N ALA A 691 11.85 21.15 -11.20
CA ALA A 691 10.70 21.52 -10.40
C ALA A 691 9.63 22.10 -11.33
N VAL A 692 8.54 21.33 -11.49
CA VAL A 692 7.40 21.72 -12.32
C VAL A 692 6.27 22.13 -11.40
N SER A 693 5.73 23.32 -11.56
CA SER A 693 4.53 23.78 -10.87
C SER A 693 3.47 24.25 -11.85
N GLY A 694 2.19 24.23 -11.44
CA GLY A 694 1.09 24.68 -12.28
C GLY A 694 0.62 23.66 -13.31
N GLN A 695 0.99 22.39 -13.18
CA GLN A 695 0.50 21.32 -14.04
C GLN A 695 -0.95 21.01 -13.67
N ASN A 696 -1.86 21.04 -14.64
CA ASN A 696 -3.27 20.72 -14.45
C ASN A 696 -3.59 19.36 -15.08
N ALA A 697 -4.54 18.63 -14.49
CA ALA A 697 -5.01 17.37 -15.03
C ALA A 697 -6.54 17.24 -14.89
N LEU A 698 -7.15 16.49 -15.79
CA LEU A 698 -8.56 16.12 -15.73
C LEU A 698 -8.67 14.59 -15.70
N HIS A 699 -9.27 14.08 -14.65
CA HIS A 699 -9.55 12.66 -14.45
C HIS A 699 -11.05 12.43 -14.47
N LYS A 700 -11.56 11.63 -15.39
CA LYS A 700 -12.97 11.25 -15.46
C LYS A 700 -13.11 9.78 -15.85
N GLY A 701 -14.21 9.16 -15.43
CA GLY A 701 -14.42 7.76 -15.77
C GLY A 701 -15.71 7.17 -15.24
N LEU A 702 -16.00 5.97 -15.73
CA LEU A 702 -17.11 5.11 -15.33
C LEU A 702 -16.54 3.87 -14.64
N GLU A 703 -17.11 3.51 -13.51
CA GLU A 703 -16.79 2.30 -12.75
C GLU A 703 -18.05 1.47 -12.55
N LEU A 704 -17.93 0.16 -12.72
CA LEU A 704 -18.97 -0.81 -12.42
C LEU A 704 -18.39 -1.91 -11.53
N GLU A 705 -19.13 -2.28 -10.50
CA GLU A 705 -18.83 -3.40 -9.61
C GLU A 705 -20.07 -4.30 -9.57
N PHE A 706 -19.89 -5.56 -9.90
CA PHE A 706 -20.95 -6.57 -9.89
C PHE A 706 -20.52 -7.77 -9.07
N GLN A 707 -21.43 -8.30 -8.27
CA GLN A 707 -21.27 -9.54 -7.54
C GLN A 707 -22.61 -10.28 -7.55
N ALA A 708 -22.58 -11.58 -7.79
CA ALA A 708 -23.76 -12.43 -7.73
C ALA A 708 -23.45 -13.76 -7.06
N LYS A 709 -24.42 -14.26 -6.29
CA LYS A 709 -24.44 -15.60 -5.73
C LYS A 709 -25.33 -16.49 -6.59
N ALA A 710 -24.75 -17.56 -7.14
CA ALA A 710 -25.46 -18.58 -7.89
C ALA A 710 -25.58 -19.85 -7.02
N GLY A 711 -26.68 -19.96 -6.32
CA GLY A 711 -26.86 -20.96 -5.28
C GLY A 711 -26.12 -20.62 -4.00
N ARG A 712 -25.74 -21.64 -3.23
CA ARG A 712 -24.98 -21.47 -1.95
C ARG A 712 -23.48 -21.51 -2.14
N ASP A 713 -23.01 -22.14 -3.20
CA ASP A 713 -21.62 -22.58 -3.35
C ASP A 713 -20.82 -21.78 -4.37
N LEU A 714 -21.47 -20.97 -5.20
CA LEU A 714 -20.81 -20.23 -6.26
C LEU A 714 -21.04 -18.72 -6.12
N THR A 715 -19.95 -17.98 -5.98
CA THR A 715 -19.92 -16.52 -6.03
C THR A 715 -19.19 -16.08 -7.30
N LEU A 716 -19.81 -15.20 -8.06
CA LEU A 716 -19.26 -14.55 -9.24
C LEU A 716 -19.11 -13.06 -9.01
N GLY A 717 -17.98 -12.51 -9.40
CA GLY A 717 -17.71 -11.07 -9.35
C GLY A 717 -17.24 -10.57 -10.71
N ALA A 718 -17.54 -9.31 -10.99
CA ALA A 718 -16.99 -8.61 -12.14
C ALA A 718 -16.76 -7.13 -11.81
N MET A 719 -15.74 -6.55 -12.42
CA MET A 719 -15.50 -5.12 -12.35
C MET A 719 -15.13 -4.54 -13.70
N VAL A 720 -15.54 -3.30 -13.94
CA VAL A 720 -15.19 -2.53 -15.12
C VAL A 720 -14.78 -1.14 -14.72
N THR A 721 -13.68 -0.64 -15.27
CA THR A 721 -13.29 0.77 -15.21
C THR A 721 -13.01 1.26 -16.62
N ILE A 722 -13.56 2.39 -16.98
CA ILE A 722 -13.29 3.10 -18.23
C ILE A 722 -12.94 4.54 -17.85
N GLY A 723 -11.65 4.88 -17.96
CA GLY A 723 -11.12 6.18 -17.58
C GLY A 723 -10.59 6.99 -18.76
N ASP A 724 -10.49 8.29 -18.54
CA ASP A 724 -9.81 9.26 -19.43
C ASP A 724 -9.10 10.29 -18.54
N TYR A 725 -7.78 10.12 -18.40
CA TYR A 725 -6.93 10.92 -17.51
C TYR A 725 -5.90 11.66 -18.34
N LYS A 726 -5.96 13.00 -18.38
CA LYS A 726 -5.13 13.82 -19.26
C LYS A 726 -4.60 15.05 -18.56
N TRP A 727 -3.36 15.38 -18.88
CA TRP A 727 -2.79 16.70 -18.64
C TRP A 727 -3.53 17.75 -19.46
N LYS A 728 -3.63 18.97 -18.94
CA LYS A 728 -4.51 20.03 -19.50
C LYS A 728 -3.77 21.30 -19.87
N ASN A 729 -2.47 21.35 -19.72
CA ASN A 729 -1.66 22.50 -20.08
C ASN A 729 -0.20 22.13 -20.27
N ASN A 730 0.52 22.94 -21.01
CA ASN A 730 1.97 22.98 -20.99
C ASN A 730 2.44 23.73 -19.74
N VAL A 731 3.66 23.47 -19.30
CA VAL A 731 4.27 24.11 -18.14
C VAL A 731 5.72 24.44 -18.42
N THR A 732 6.29 25.32 -17.60
CA THR A 732 7.72 25.60 -17.61
C THR A 732 8.36 25.00 -16.37
N ALA A 733 9.36 24.14 -16.54
CA ALA A 733 10.14 23.54 -15.47
C ALA A 733 11.31 24.45 -15.08
N GLU A 734 11.52 24.65 -13.81
CA GLU A 734 12.71 25.32 -13.28
C GLU A 734 13.80 24.30 -12.97
N LEU A 735 15.01 24.55 -13.50
CA LEU A 735 16.21 23.78 -13.29
C LEU A 735 17.20 24.64 -12.50
N ARG A 736 17.44 24.34 -11.24
CA ARG A 736 18.44 25.05 -10.43
C ARG A 736 19.69 24.20 -10.31
N SER A 737 20.82 24.69 -10.86
CA SER A 737 22.10 24.01 -10.76
C SER A 737 22.52 23.86 -9.29
N ASP A 738 23.05 22.70 -8.92
CA ASP A 738 23.61 22.48 -7.60
C ASP A 738 25.05 22.94 -7.47
N LEU A 739 25.72 23.38 -8.55
CA LEU A 739 27.06 23.94 -8.51
C LEU A 739 27.07 25.44 -8.19
N ASP A 740 26.35 26.24 -8.94
CA ASP A 740 26.42 27.70 -8.92
C ASP A 740 25.08 28.38 -8.64
N GLN A 741 24.03 27.57 -8.37
CA GLN A 741 22.66 28.05 -8.09
C GLN A 741 22.00 28.77 -9.27
N SER A 742 22.59 28.74 -10.45
CA SER A 742 21.96 29.28 -11.66
C SER A 742 20.63 28.60 -11.93
N ILE A 743 19.66 29.38 -12.39
CA ILE A 743 18.33 28.91 -12.76
C ILE A 743 18.22 28.94 -14.28
N THR A 744 17.81 27.81 -14.83
CA THR A 744 17.45 27.67 -16.24
C THR A 744 16.01 27.17 -16.32
N THR A 745 15.25 27.65 -17.26
CA THR A 745 13.88 27.19 -17.50
C THR A 745 13.80 26.36 -18.76
N VAL A 746 12.94 25.35 -18.75
CA VAL A 746 12.65 24.46 -19.88
C VAL A 746 11.15 24.36 -20.03
N ASP A 747 10.63 24.65 -21.22
CA ASP A 747 9.22 24.46 -21.53
C ASP A 747 8.92 22.98 -21.71
N VAL A 748 7.79 22.52 -21.18
CA VAL A 748 7.35 21.12 -21.22
C VAL A 748 5.99 21.05 -21.91
N TYR A 749 5.98 20.44 -23.08
CA TYR A 749 4.78 20.30 -23.92
C TYR A 749 3.98 19.06 -23.51
N ALA A 750 3.12 19.20 -22.49
CA ALA A 750 2.35 18.11 -21.89
C ALA A 750 0.84 18.19 -22.11
N ASP A 751 0.32 19.26 -22.70
CA ASP A 751 -1.12 19.42 -22.91
C ASP A 751 -1.71 18.28 -23.77
N GLY A 752 -2.78 17.67 -23.28
CA GLY A 752 -3.49 16.57 -23.93
C GLY A 752 -2.85 15.18 -23.76
N LEU A 753 -1.64 15.07 -23.16
CA LEU A 753 -1.01 13.79 -22.89
C LEU A 753 -1.80 12.99 -21.85
N TYR A 754 -1.86 11.67 -22.04
CA TYR A 754 -2.40 10.78 -21.00
C TYR A 754 -1.50 10.74 -19.76
N VAL A 755 -2.11 10.69 -18.59
CA VAL A 755 -1.41 10.45 -17.33
C VAL A 755 -0.83 9.03 -17.35
N GLY A 756 0.47 8.90 -17.14
CA GLY A 756 1.19 7.63 -17.26
C GLY A 756 1.01 6.68 -16.08
N ASN A 757 1.47 5.45 -16.31
CA ASN A 757 1.61 4.38 -15.31
C ASN A 757 0.30 3.93 -14.63
N HIS A 758 -0.84 4.16 -15.28
CA HIS A 758 -2.16 3.67 -14.87
C HIS A 758 -2.98 3.28 -16.11
N PRO A 759 -3.62 2.09 -16.14
CA PRO A 759 -4.49 1.70 -17.24
C PRO A 759 -5.77 2.54 -17.25
N MET A 760 -6.18 3.04 -18.43
CA MET A 760 -7.44 3.75 -18.59
C MET A 760 -8.63 2.80 -18.51
N ASN A 761 -8.46 1.57 -19.05
CA ASN A 761 -9.50 0.55 -19.03
C ASN A 761 -9.05 -0.66 -18.21
N GLN A 762 -9.91 -1.11 -17.31
CA GLN A 762 -9.72 -2.33 -16.53
C GLN A 762 -10.98 -3.17 -16.56
N PHE A 763 -10.81 -4.48 -16.74
CA PHE A 763 -11.90 -5.46 -16.69
C PHE A 763 -11.44 -6.59 -15.77
N GLY A 764 -12.26 -6.91 -14.79
CA GLY A 764 -11.98 -8.00 -13.85
C GLY A 764 -13.13 -8.99 -13.78
N ALA A 765 -12.80 -10.24 -13.58
CA ALA A 765 -13.74 -11.31 -13.27
C ALA A 765 -13.21 -12.13 -12.10
N LEU A 766 -14.07 -12.51 -11.19
CA LEU A 766 -13.78 -13.31 -10.00
C LEU A 766 -14.78 -14.47 -9.93
N MET A 767 -14.28 -15.64 -9.61
CA MET A 767 -15.09 -16.80 -9.27
C MET A 767 -14.58 -17.42 -7.96
N LYS A 768 -15.50 -17.72 -7.06
CA LYS A 768 -15.28 -18.54 -5.88
C LYS A 768 -16.31 -19.66 -5.87
N TRP A 769 -15.83 -20.89 -5.78
CA TRP A 769 -16.67 -22.08 -5.83
C TRP A 769 -16.32 -23.03 -4.69
N GLN A 770 -17.29 -23.27 -3.80
CA GLN A 770 -17.22 -24.33 -2.80
C GLN A 770 -17.65 -25.62 -3.49
N ILE A 771 -16.69 -26.46 -3.92
CA ILE A 771 -16.95 -27.69 -4.70
C ILE A 771 -17.62 -28.75 -3.81
N SER A 772 -17.20 -28.80 -2.55
CA SER A 772 -17.73 -29.68 -1.51
C SER A 772 -17.38 -29.11 -0.14
N ASP A 773 -17.81 -29.72 0.94
CA ASP A 773 -17.44 -29.35 2.30
C ASP A 773 -15.92 -29.37 2.56
N VAL A 774 -15.18 -30.10 1.73
CA VAL A 774 -13.72 -30.26 1.84
C VAL A 774 -12.98 -29.35 0.86
N PHE A 775 -13.45 -29.22 -0.38
CA PHE A 775 -12.71 -28.58 -1.45
C PHE A 775 -13.34 -27.29 -1.91
N ASP A 776 -12.51 -26.29 -2.07
CA ASP A 776 -12.88 -25.01 -2.70
C ASP A 776 -11.89 -24.62 -3.80
N PHE A 777 -12.39 -23.83 -4.74
CA PHE A 777 -11.66 -23.30 -5.88
C PHE A 777 -11.94 -21.82 -6.05
N GLY A 778 -10.92 -21.05 -6.38
CA GLY A 778 -11.03 -19.65 -6.73
C GLY A 778 -10.21 -19.30 -7.96
N ALA A 779 -10.73 -18.41 -8.77
CA ALA A 779 -10.02 -17.84 -9.90
C ALA A 779 -10.35 -16.36 -10.03
N GLN A 780 -9.38 -15.57 -10.43
CA GLN A 780 -9.57 -14.17 -10.79
C GLN A 780 -8.81 -13.85 -12.07
N TRP A 781 -9.40 -13.02 -12.89
CA TRP A 781 -8.82 -12.52 -14.12
C TRP A 781 -8.90 -11.00 -14.13
N LEU A 782 -7.79 -10.35 -14.43
CA LEU A 782 -7.69 -8.91 -14.56
C LEU A 782 -7.09 -8.57 -15.91
N PHE A 783 -7.80 -7.78 -16.71
CA PHE A 783 -7.34 -7.26 -17.98
C PHE A 783 -7.17 -5.75 -17.91
N ASN A 784 -5.97 -5.29 -18.30
CA ASN A 784 -5.60 -3.89 -18.36
C ASN A 784 -5.38 -3.47 -19.82
N ASP A 785 -5.95 -2.34 -20.17
CA ASP A 785 -5.81 -1.76 -21.51
C ASP A 785 -5.55 -0.27 -21.43
N LYS A 786 -4.92 0.29 -22.45
CA LYS A 786 -4.53 1.70 -22.52
C LYS A 786 -3.68 2.11 -21.30
N LEU A 787 -2.68 1.31 -20.98
CA LEU A 787 -1.63 1.67 -20.05
C LEU A 787 -0.58 2.46 -20.79
N TYR A 788 -0.42 3.73 -20.44
CA TYR A 788 0.56 4.63 -21.04
C TYR A 788 1.80 4.74 -20.15
N ALA A 789 2.96 4.90 -20.76
CA ALA A 789 4.21 5.23 -20.08
C ALA A 789 4.14 6.67 -19.54
N ASP A 790 4.93 6.99 -18.53
CA ASP A 790 5.08 8.36 -18.09
C ASP A 790 6.03 9.13 -19.02
N TYR A 791 5.81 10.42 -19.21
CA TYR A 791 6.68 11.22 -20.04
C TYR A 791 7.96 11.63 -19.30
N ASP A 792 9.04 11.77 -20.03
CA ASP A 792 10.26 12.42 -19.56
C ASP A 792 10.20 13.93 -19.91
N VAL A 793 10.49 14.79 -18.93
CA VAL A 793 10.46 16.24 -19.08
C VAL A 793 11.35 16.71 -20.22
N PHE A 794 12.52 16.08 -20.42
CA PHE A 794 13.49 16.43 -21.44
C PHE A 794 13.20 15.86 -22.83
N ASP A 795 12.33 14.86 -22.92
CA ASP A 795 11.81 14.36 -24.19
C ASP A 795 10.55 15.16 -24.62
N ARG A 796 10.23 16.27 -23.91
CA ARG A 796 9.06 17.12 -24.13
C ARG A 796 9.38 18.61 -24.16
N ASP A 797 10.64 18.97 -24.36
CA ASP A 797 11.13 20.34 -24.38
C ASP A 797 11.13 20.98 -25.78
N ASP A 798 10.89 20.22 -26.84
CA ASP A 798 10.80 20.68 -28.21
C ASP A 798 9.33 20.93 -28.61
N PRO A 799 8.98 22.12 -29.17
CA PRO A 799 7.64 22.38 -29.69
C PRO A 799 7.14 21.38 -30.73
N SER A 800 8.05 20.72 -31.47
CA SER A 800 7.68 19.74 -32.49
C SER A 800 7.00 18.50 -31.94
N VAL A 801 7.24 18.15 -30.67
CA VAL A 801 6.59 17.01 -30.01
C VAL A 801 5.26 17.38 -29.33
N ALA A 802 4.82 18.65 -29.48
CA ALA A 802 3.55 19.10 -28.91
C ALA A 802 2.37 18.30 -29.50
N GLY A 803 1.57 17.71 -28.64
CA GLY A 803 0.41 16.89 -29.03
C GLY A 803 0.73 15.43 -29.39
N GLU A 804 2.01 15.04 -29.52
CA GLU A 804 2.38 13.63 -29.66
C GLU A 804 2.07 12.88 -28.36
N GLN A 805 1.32 11.79 -28.47
CA GLN A 805 0.90 11.02 -27.31
C GLN A 805 2.03 10.17 -26.75
N VAL A 806 2.06 9.97 -25.41
CA VAL A 806 3.03 9.06 -24.76
C VAL A 806 2.87 7.61 -25.23
N TYR A 807 3.95 6.84 -25.15
CA TYR A 807 3.95 5.43 -25.56
C TYR A 807 2.86 4.63 -24.83
N ARG A 808 2.05 3.92 -25.59
CA ARG A 808 1.03 3.01 -25.06
C ARG A 808 1.60 1.60 -24.95
N MET A 809 1.74 1.12 -23.73
CA MET A 809 2.14 -0.26 -23.46
C MET A 809 1.09 -1.28 -23.91
N ASN A 810 1.52 -2.51 -24.15
CA ASN A 810 0.61 -3.57 -24.59
C ASN A 810 -0.45 -3.89 -23.53
N SER A 811 -1.68 -4.12 -24.00
CA SER A 811 -2.76 -4.63 -23.16
C SER A 811 -2.36 -6.00 -22.61
N ASN A 812 -2.78 -6.29 -21.38
CA ASN A 812 -2.43 -7.54 -20.73
C ASN A 812 -3.59 -8.11 -19.91
N GLY A 813 -3.67 -9.44 -19.88
CA GLY A 813 -4.63 -10.18 -19.07
C GLY A 813 -3.89 -11.14 -18.14
N ILE A 814 -4.09 -11.01 -16.84
CA ILE A 814 -3.47 -11.85 -15.81
C ILE A 814 -4.54 -12.68 -15.14
N THR A 815 -4.30 -13.98 -15.04
CA THR A 815 -5.18 -14.92 -14.36
C THR A 815 -4.48 -15.52 -13.16
N ASP A 816 -5.11 -15.45 -12.01
CA ASP A 816 -4.66 -16.14 -10.79
C ASP A 816 -5.68 -17.23 -10.44
N ALA A 817 -5.22 -18.34 -9.89
CA ALA A 817 -6.07 -19.43 -9.47
C ALA A 817 -5.61 -19.98 -8.12
N ARG A 818 -6.55 -20.47 -7.33
CA ARG A 818 -6.29 -21.15 -6.07
C ARG A 818 -7.15 -22.41 -5.94
N PHE A 819 -6.62 -23.39 -5.21
CA PHE A 819 -7.34 -24.59 -4.81
C PHE A 819 -7.07 -24.84 -3.33
N GLY A 820 -8.13 -25.07 -2.55
CA GLY A 820 -8.10 -25.28 -1.13
C GLY A 820 -8.70 -26.59 -0.70
N ALA A 821 -8.23 -27.09 0.43
CA ALA A 821 -8.79 -28.29 1.09
C ALA A 821 -8.85 -28.08 2.60
N SER A 822 -10.05 -28.18 3.15
CA SER A 822 -10.35 -28.12 4.59
C SER A 822 -10.46 -29.54 5.15
N PHE A 823 -9.79 -29.80 6.27
CA PHE A 823 -9.83 -31.10 6.93
C PHE A 823 -9.48 -30.97 8.42
N LYS A 824 -9.71 -32.02 9.19
CA LYS A 824 -9.24 -32.07 10.58
C LYS A 824 -7.95 -32.87 10.70
N LEU A 825 -6.92 -32.29 11.33
CA LEU A 825 -5.67 -32.97 11.66
C LEU A 825 -5.51 -33.02 13.19
N PHE A 826 -5.47 -34.20 13.78
CA PHE A 826 -5.42 -34.40 15.24
C PHE A 826 -6.57 -33.67 15.98
N GLY A 827 -7.77 -33.60 15.35
CA GLY A 827 -8.93 -32.92 15.91
C GLY A 827 -8.95 -31.40 15.71
N LEU A 828 -7.90 -30.81 15.16
CA LEU A 828 -7.78 -29.38 14.88
C LEU A 828 -8.17 -29.06 13.44
N ASP A 829 -8.84 -27.94 13.25
CA ASP A 829 -9.23 -27.47 11.92
C ASP A 829 -7.98 -27.06 11.12
N SER A 830 -7.89 -27.56 9.90
CA SER A 830 -6.72 -27.43 9.04
C SER A 830 -7.15 -27.05 7.63
N TYR A 831 -6.34 -26.25 6.97
CA TYR A 831 -6.56 -25.81 5.60
C TYR A 831 -5.26 -25.85 4.81
N LEU A 832 -5.25 -26.58 3.73
CA LEU A 832 -4.16 -26.64 2.77
C LEU A 832 -4.56 -25.90 1.51
N GLN A 833 -3.74 -24.99 1.03
CA GLN A 833 -4.03 -24.20 -0.17
C GLN A 833 -2.83 -24.19 -1.11
N VAL A 834 -3.12 -24.28 -2.40
CA VAL A 834 -2.17 -24.03 -3.49
C VAL A 834 -2.68 -22.81 -4.28
N GLN A 835 -1.79 -21.85 -4.51
CA GLN A 835 -2.08 -20.64 -5.28
C GLN A 835 -1.10 -20.52 -6.44
N VAL A 836 -1.60 -20.11 -7.61
CA VAL A 836 -0.79 -19.82 -8.79
C VAL A 836 -1.16 -18.44 -9.30
N TYR A 837 -0.20 -17.54 -9.30
CA TYR A 837 -0.34 -16.20 -9.86
C TYR A 837 0.22 -16.16 -11.27
N ASN A 838 -0.43 -15.38 -12.14
CA ASN A 838 -0.12 -15.31 -13.57
C ASN A 838 -0.06 -16.73 -14.19
N LEU A 839 -1.14 -17.48 -14.05
CA LEU A 839 -1.25 -18.90 -14.43
C LEU A 839 -0.75 -19.18 -15.84
N PHE A 840 -1.01 -18.29 -16.78
CA PHE A 840 -0.64 -18.44 -18.19
C PHE A 840 0.74 -17.87 -18.52
N ASN A 841 1.47 -17.33 -17.52
CA ASN A 841 2.79 -16.71 -17.66
C ASN A 841 2.83 -15.57 -18.70
N ASN A 842 1.77 -14.74 -18.72
CA ASN A 842 1.65 -13.63 -19.65
C ASN A 842 2.65 -12.52 -19.28
N PHE A 843 3.45 -12.10 -20.25
CA PHE A 843 4.37 -10.97 -20.11
C PHE A 843 3.61 -9.64 -20.20
N HIS A 844 4.03 -8.67 -19.39
CA HIS A 844 3.56 -7.30 -19.43
C HIS A 844 4.57 -6.33 -18.81
N TRP A 845 4.51 -5.08 -19.22
CA TRP A 845 5.15 -4.00 -18.49
C TRP A 845 4.19 -3.47 -17.42
N ALA A 846 4.67 -3.38 -16.19
CA ALA A 846 3.87 -2.88 -15.08
C ALA A 846 3.84 -1.34 -15.05
N ARG A 847 4.94 -0.70 -15.44
CA ARG A 847 5.08 0.74 -15.65
C ARG A 847 6.32 1.02 -16.49
N GLY A 848 6.44 2.25 -17.00
CA GLY A 848 7.61 2.66 -17.78
C GLY A 848 7.61 4.15 -18.10
N THR A 849 8.71 4.57 -18.72
CA THR A 849 8.94 5.93 -19.23
C THR A 849 9.03 5.87 -20.74
N ASP A 850 8.49 6.86 -21.43
CA ASP A 850 8.53 6.93 -22.87
C ASP A 850 9.77 7.72 -23.39
N THR A 851 10.06 7.57 -24.67
CA THR A 851 11.04 8.36 -25.40
C THR A 851 10.63 8.48 -26.87
N SER A 852 11.29 9.36 -27.63
CA SER A 852 11.07 9.42 -29.08
C SER A 852 11.49 8.09 -29.75
N ALA A 853 10.84 7.75 -30.86
CA ALA A 853 11.16 6.53 -31.61
C ALA A 853 12.59 6.54 -32.19
N GLU A 854 13.13 7.73 -32.45
CA GLU A 854 14.50 7.89 -32.92
C GLU A 854 15.56 7.44 -31.89
N ASN A 855 15.24 7.55 -30.61
CA ASN A 855 16.05 7.10 -29.49
C ASN A 855 15.78 5.65 -29.09
N GLY A 856 15.07 4.90 -29.95
CA GLY A 856 14.70 3.52 -29.65
C GLY A 856 15.88 2.55 -29.67
N TRP A 857 15.64 1.33 -29.20
CA TRP A 857 16.66 0.31 -28.96
C TRP A 857 16.72 -0.70 -30.08
N ILE A 858 17.98 -1.08 -30.50
CA ILE A 858 18.21 -2.20 -31.39
C ILE A 858 18.36 -3.47 -30.58
N VAL A 859 17.46 -4.44 -30.77
CA VAL A 859 17.47 -5.71 -30.06
C VAL A 859 17.47 -6.85 -31.06
N GLY A 860 18.47 -7.73 -30.97
CA GLY A 860 18.58 -8.88 -31.85
C GLY A 860 18.68 -8.54 -33.34
N GLY A 861 19.22 -7.35 -33.69
CA GLY A 861 19.31 -6.85 -35.06
C GLY A 861 18.03 -6.17 -35.56
N MET A 862 16.98 -6.06 -34.73
CA MET A 862 15.77 -5.31 -35.03
C MET A 862 15.80 -3.97 -34.29
N ASN A 863 15.43 -2.91 -35.00
CA ASN A 863 15.36 -1.57 -34.45
C ASN A 863 14.01 -1.37 -33.76
N TYR A 864 14.02 -1.18 -32.44
CA TYR A 864 12.85 -0.96 -31.63
C TYR A 864 12.58 0.53 -31.43
N GLY A 865 12.73 1.35 -32.38
CA GLY A 865 12.53 2.78 -32.29
C GLY A 865 12.53 3.55 -33.56
N THR A 866 12.94 2.94 -34.68
CA THR A 866 12.94 3.64 -35.97
C THR A 866 11.90 3.06 -36.91
N ASP A 867 11.26 3.92 -37.67
CA ASP A 867 10.31 3.58 -38.70
C ASP A 867 10.90 2.66 -39.78
N GLY A 868 10.16 1.65 -40.17
CA GLY A 868 10.23 1.02 -41.46
C GLY A 868 10.44 -0.47 -41.52
N VAL A 869 10.75 -1.17 -40.45
CA VAL A 869 10.85 -2.64 -40.49
C VAL A 869 10.06 -3.27 -39.36
N GLY A 870 8.81 -3.53 -39.66
CA GLY A 870 7.94 -4.30 -38.79
C GLY A 870 7.55 -3.57 -37.50
N GLN A 871 6.27 -3.43 -37.26
CA GLN A 871 5.76 -2.94 -35.96
C GLN A 871 6.34 -3.82 -34.86
N THR A 872 7.36 -3.33 -34.19
CA THR A 872 7.87 -3.99 -33.00
C THR A 872 6.92 -3.72 -31.84
N PRO A 873 6.78 -4.63 -30.85
CA PRO A 873 5.88 -4.43 -29.71
C PRO A 873 6.28 -3.25 -28.81
N PHE A 874 7.39 -2.55 -29.13
CA PHE A 874 7.95 -1.46 -28.32
C PHE A 874 7.95 -0.10 -29.01
N THR A 875 7.41 0.00 -30.24
CA THR A 875 7.22 1.29 -30.92
C THR A 875 5.77 1.46 -31.32
N ARG A 876 5.22 2.64 -31.15
CA ARG A 876 3.88 2.99 -31.57
C ARG A 876 3.77 4.49 -31.80
N ASP A 877 3.25 4.87 -32.95
CA ASP A 877 2.91 6.25 -33.28
C ASP A 877 4.07 7.26 -33.06
N GLY A 878 5.31 6.88 -33.44
CA GLY A 878 6.49 7.73 -33.31
C GLY A 878 7.14 7.71 -31.92
N ARG A 879 6.60 6.93 -30.96
CA ARG A 879 7.11 6.83 -29.59
C ARG A 879 7.52 5.40 -29.24
N ALA A 880 8.46 5.26 -28.30
CA ALA A 880 8.98 4.00 -27.80
C ALA A 880 8.99 3.94 -26.27
N LEU A 881 9.01 2.72 -25.70
CA LEU A 881 9.33 2.52 -24.31
C LEU A 881 10.83 2.76 -24.09
N LYS A 882 11.21 3.76 -23.31
CA LYS A 882 12.59 4.02 -22.90
C LYS A 882 13.08 2.91 -21.97
N GLU A 883 12.36 2.70 -20.89
CA GLU A 883 12.67 1.73 -19.86
C GLU A 883 11.45 1.50 -18.98
N GLY A 884 11.42 0.38 -18.24
CA GLY A 884 10.29 0.07 -17.37
C GLY A 884 10.54 -1.10 -16.43
N PHE A 885 9.56 -1.40 -15.59
CA PHE A 885 9.52 -2.62 -14.79
C PHE A 885 8.65 -3.66 -15.48
N PRO A 886 9.20 -4.82 -15.86
CA PRO A 886 8.40 -5.95 -16.31
C PRO A 886 7.62 -6.51 -15.12
N GLY A 887 6.37 -6.88 -15.38
CA GLY A 887 5.55 -7.61 -14.41
C GLY A 887 6.10 -9.01 -14.16
N TRP A 888 5.75 -9.59 -13.02
CA TRP A 888 6.20 -10.93 -12.69
C TRP A 888 5.55 -11.99 -13.58
N GLY A 889 6.35 -12.98 -13.99
CA GLY A 889 5.86 -14.18 -14.62
C GLY A 889 5.09 -15.06 -13.62
N ARG A 890 4.83 -16.31 -14.02
CA ARG A 890 4.10 -17.25 -13.18
C ARG A 890 4.85 -17.59 -11.90
N THR A 891 4.17 -17.40 -10.76
CA THR A 891 4.64 -17.81 -9.43
C THR A 891 3.58 -18.69 -8.77
N ALA A 892 4.02 -19.54 -7.85
CA ALA A 892 3.14 -20.42 -7.09
C ALA A 892 3.56 -20.46 -5.62
N ASN A 893 2.59 -20.67 -4.75
CA ASN A 893 2.85 -20.97 -3.36
C ASN A 893 1.93 -22.09 -2.85
N ILE A 894 2.38 -22.75 -1.80
CA ILE A 894 1.61 -23.69 -1.03
C ILE A 894 1.58 -23.19 0.42
N SER A 895 0.42 -23.21 1.04
CA SER A 895 0.25 -22.83 2.44
C SER A 895 -0.55 -23.87 3.22
N TYR A 896 -0.17 -24.03 4.47
CA TYR A 896 -0.89 -24.84 5.44
C TYR A 896 -1.25 -23.97 6.65
N LYS A 897 -2.50 -23.96 7.03
CA LYS A 897 -3.01 -23.22 8.18
C LYS A 897 -3.73 -24.16 9.14
N LEU A 898 -3.45 -23.99 10.42
CA LEU A 898 -4.02 -24.74 11.52
C LEU A 898 -4.68 -23.77 12.50
N TRP A 899 -5.88 -24.12 13.03
CA TRP A 899 -6.55 -23.38 14.08
C TRP A 899 -6.67 -24.23 15.35
N PHE A 900 -6.50 -23.59 16.53
CA PHE A 900 -6.53 -24.25 17.85
C PHE A 900 -7.13 -23.38 18.93
#